data_666bd43426110a756de2bfb87d9d05d4
#
_entry.id   666bd43426110a756de2bfb87d9d05d4
#
_cell.length_a   1.000
_cell.length_b   1.000
_cell.length_c   1.000
_cell.angle_alpha   90.00
_cell.angle_beta   90.00
_cell.angle_gamma   90.00
#
_symmetry.space_group_name_H-M   'P 1'
#
loop_
_entity.id
_entity.type
_entity.pdbx_description
1 polymer ?
#
loop_
_entity_poly.entity_id
_entity_poly.type
_entity_poly.pdbx_seq_one_letter_code
_entity_poly.pdbx_strand_id
1 'polypeptide(L)'
;MLHKSILQVALKCSCIDMTDCLRQFLAFGAKASSWCRKHILWSVESIEESEEVQEEEHSRILPEIISMTLNISIKLLPSAAKCITVDMVHTIGDFISELLSLTESSMADKKIHGAGADIARAAPIFLDEAAKLCRVYSEAAKAEDCKMSIPDEDTTVKHSERGLASEVTRITSSTIQTLCKLGTYAASSGGSQVALLNVSWKGTVSLLQSGKGMIEEKVNVREIILTLLSLSIESMRVAAETWCTPLLETLGSSEARRAFLPIKFFLINAVRICSAYPSEAMAIYKNIIRCALAITSASILFSKKPQLKAANEALVELLEPTLFVLLDTLMKSSEVTPESKCQLARYFFENEEANGSDHMGQANREEINLPSLDCIFSMDSDVDLRNRALLPAELIVFLHFLNASPWLTEEVVIELSKKLQSLLNILTSEDIYSYVLGFEIPALYGADHSPAVVWQPVYTCLIQAMKTFMLSAVSSSAAWNELEAFLLENLFHPHFLCMEIVTELWCFFMRYAETETSINIVNQLFLLLKIVASPEGVLVPLSALRKVAHSVCIILSYASSATVDQVYTCMLNDENPSKSSVLHLALVMEGFPFDSLSGGIKELAVKKMFTSFAGYLESYSKNHRAINVPTSSWGVIGFPVHALASALQRCEIKDDSIIDEKSITTMFKFTISLINMYGTASDSVAHSVLVHFV
;
A
#
# COMPACT_ATOMS: atom_id res chain seq x y z
N MET A 1 12.86 36.01 45.54
CA MET A 1 11.96 37.13 45.82
C MET A 1 12.11 38.24 44.80
N LEU A 2 13.29 38.89 44.61
CA LEU A 2 13.46 40.00 43.68
C LEU A 2 13.03 39.69 42.24
N HIS A 3 13.46 38.57 41.66
CA HIS A 3 13.05 38.11 40.31
C HIS A 3 11.53 37.98 40.20
N LYS A 4 10.87 37.39 41.20
CA LYS A 4 9.40 37.26 41.24
C LYS A 4 8.71 38.63 41.20
N SER A 5 9.19 39.58 42.02
CA SER A 5 8.61 40.95 42.06
C SER A 5 8.79 41.69 40.76
N ILE A 6 9.99 41.59 40.12
CA ILE A 6 10.26 42.22 38.81
C ILE A 6 9.37 41.57 37.73
N LEU A 7 9.23 40.26 37.71
CA LEU A 7 8.36 39.55 36.76
C LEU A 7 6.88 39.90 36.96
N GLN A 8 6.43 40.11 38.21
CA GLN A 8 5.06 40.55 38.49
C GLN A 8 4.79 41.95 37.96
N VAL A 9 5.78 42.89 38.12
CA VAL A 9 5.70 44.24 37.55
C VAL A 9 5.68 44.16 36.03
N ALA A 10 6.55 43.38 35.41
CA ALA A 10 6.58 43.17 33.95
C ALA A 10 5.27 42.61 33.40
N LEU A 11 4.63 41.66 34.08
CA LEU A 11 3.30 41.15 33.74
C LEU A 11 2.21 42.21 33.76
N LYS A 12 2.25 43.13 34.74
CA LYS A 12 1.30 44.21 34.84
C LYS A 12 1.55 45.31 33.79
N CYS A 13 2.82 45.57 33.46
CA CYS A 13 3.21 46.57 32.46
C CYS A 13 3.03 46.09 31.01
N SER A 14 2.86 44.80 30.77
CA SER A 14 2.74 44.22 29.42
C SER A 14 1.51 44.67 28.60
N CYS A 15 0.62 45.49 29.20
CA CYS A 15 -0.49 46.13 28.51
C CYS A 15 -0.12 47.49 27.89
N ILE A 16 1.10 47.98 28.12
CA ILE A 16 1.61 49.26 27.59
C ILE A 16 2.39 48.97 26.30
N ASP A 17 2.37 49.87 25.34
CA ASP A 17 3.20 49.74 24.14
C ASP A 17 4.68 49.76 24.54
N MET A 18 5.32 48.59 24.47
CA MET A 18 6.63 48.33 25.03
C MET A 18 7.75 48.41 23.99
N THR A 19 7.49 48.96 22.80
CA THR A 19 8.46 48.97 21.68
C THR A 19 9.80 49.57 22.07
N ASP A 20 9.82 50.67 22.84
CA ASP A 20 11.04 51.32 23.25
C ASP A 20 11.86 50.54 24.30
N CYS A 21 11.22 49.74 25.12
CA CYS A 21 11.85 48.96 26.18
C CYS A 21 11.96 47.45 25.83
N LEU A 22 11.55 47.03 24.64
CA LEU A 22 11.47 45.63 24.26
C LEU A 22 12.83 44.90 24.41
N ARG A 23 13.93 45.54 23.96
CA ARG A 23 15.28 45.00 24.07
C ARG A 23 15.68 44.67 25.52
N GLN A 24 15.37 45.57 26.46
CA GLN A 24 15.68 45.41 27.90
C GLN A 24 14.86 44.27 28.51
N PHE A 25 13.58 44.17 28.14
CA PHE A 25 12.72 43.06 28.60
C PHE A 25 13.14 41.72 28.06
N LEU A 26 13.56 41.62 26.80
CA LEU A 26 14.09 40.40 26.19
C LEU A 26 15.39 39.97 26.88
N ALA A 27 16.33 40.91 27.09
CA ALA A 27 17.57 40.64 27.78
C ALA A 27 17.36 40.17 29.25
N PHE A 28 16.41 40.82 29.95
CA PHE A 28 16.03 40.37 31.29
C PHE A 28 15.38 39.00 31.30
N GLY A 29 14.46 38.74 30.40
CA GLY A 29 13.81 37.42 30.26
C GLY A 29 14.81 36.29 29.94
N ALA A 30 15.78 36.52 29.07
CA ALA A 30 16.85 35.58 28.78
C ALA A 30 17.69 35.25 30.03
N LYS A 31 18.07 36.30 30.83
CA LYS A 31 18.79 36.11 32.10
C LYS A 31 17.96 35.36 33.13
N ALA A 32 16.66 35.68 33.26
CA ALA A 32 15.75 34.97 34.16
C ALA A 32 15.60 33.48 33.78
N SER A 33 15.49 33.20 32.49
CA SER A 33 15.41 31.83 31.96
C SER A 33 16.70 31.03 32.23
N SER A 34 17.86 31.65 31.99
CA SER A 34 19.15 31.03 32.26
C SER A 34 19.34 30.79 33.78
N TRP A 35 18.90 31.70 34.62
CA TRP A 35 18.91 31.51 36.07
C TRP A 35 18.02 30.34 36.50
N CYS A 36 16.78 30.28 36.03
CA CYS A 36 15.86 29.15 36.34
C CYS A 36 16.46 27.83 35.92
N ARG A 37 17.03 27.74 34.72
CA ARG A 37 17.67 26.52 34.18
C ARG A 37 18.82 26.05 35.05
N LYS A 38 19.70 26.93 35.50
CA LYS A 38 20.79 26.59 36.44
C LYS A 38 20.24 26.04 37.75
N HIS A 39 19.15 26.59 38.27
CA HIS A 39 18.55 26.09 39.51
C HIS A 39 17.86 24.76 39.33
N ILE A 40 17.31 24.43 38.15
CA ILE A 40 16.83 23.09 37.83
C ILE A 40 17.99 22.06 37.88
N LEU A 41 19.12 22.38 37.24
CA LEU A 41 20.28 21.52 37.21
C LEU A 41 20.86 21.28 38.62
N TRP A 42 20.98 22.32 39.44
CA TRP A 42 21.46 22.18 40.81
C TRP A 42 20.53 21.34 41.69
N SER A 43 19.23 21.37 41.49
CA SER A 43 18.30 20.54 42.26
C SER A 43 18.41 19.02 41.91
N VAL A 44 18.99 18.71 40.74
CA VAL A 44 19.28 17.33 40.32
C VAL A 44 20.60 16.83 40.92
N GLU A 45 21.61 17.71 41.02
CA GLU A 45 22.96 17.35 41.53
C GLU A 45 23.04 17.29 43.06
N SER A 46 22.20 18.05 43.80
CA SER A 46 22.30 18.19 45.26
C SER A 46 21.55 17.14 46.06
N ILE A 47 21.55 15.88 45.64
CA ILE A 47 20.83 14.82 46.32
C ILE A 47 21.48 14.41 47.68
N GLU A 48 22.69 14.89 48.02
CA GLU A 48 23.45 14.35 49.15
C GLU A 48 23.57 15.21 50.41
N GLU A 49 23.29 16.54 50.39
CA GLU A 49 23.62 17.40 51.59
C GLU A 49 22.75 18.64 51.80
N SER A 50 21.43 18.70 51.65
CA SER A 50 20.69 19.92 51.92
C SER A 50 19.67 19.84 53.06
N GLU A 51 19.59 20.94 53.85
CA GLU A 51 18.59 21.14 54.89
C GLU A 51 17.16 21.14 54.30
N GLU A 52 16.32 20.20 54.71
CA GLU A 52 14.97 19.92 54.22
C GLU A 52 14.07 21.14 54.00
N VAL A 53 14.20 22.16 54.88
CA VAL A 53 13.35 23.37 54.86
C VAL A 53 13.66 24.31 53.69
N GLN A 54 14.93 24.43 53.26
CA GLN A 54 15.32 25.27 52.13
C GLN A 54 14.94 24.63 50.79
N GLU A 55 14.98 23.31 50.71
CA GLU A 55 14.59 22.56 49.54
C GLU A 55 13.07 22.65 49.28
N GLU A 56 12.26 22.64 50.32
CA GLU A 56 10.80 22.77 50.24
C GLU A 56 10.34 24.14 49.72
N GLU A 57 10.95 25.25 50.20
CA GLU A 57 10.67 26.59 49.76
C GLU A 57 11.15 26.84 48.29
N HIS A 58 12.32 26.32 47.94
CA HIS A 58 12.86 26.39 46.59
C HIS A 58 11.99 25.63 45.62
N SER A 59 11.55 24.42 45.94
CA SER A 59 10.65 23.59 45.12
C SER A 59 9.28 24.27 44.86
N ARG A 60 8.84 25.11 45.76
CA ARG A 60 7.59 25.87 45.60
C ARG A 60 7.76 27.14 44.74
N ILE A 61 8.87 27.87 44.90
CA ILE A 61 9.08 29.18 44.24
C ILE A 61 9.55 29.02 42.79
N LEU A 62 10.39 28.05 42.49
CA LEU A 62 10.96 27.84 41.15
C LEU A 62 9.91 27.60 40.08
N PRO A 63 8.92 26.71 40.23
CA PRO A 63 7.86 26.51 39.25
C PRO A 63 7.04 27.79 39.00
N GLU A 64 6.80 28.57 40.04
CA GLU A 64 6.06 29.84 39.92
C GLU A 64 6.84 30.88 39.10
N ILE A 65 8.17 31.01 39.31
CA ILE A 65 9.03 31.90 38.50
C ILE A 65 9.07 31.42 37.04
N ILE A 66 9.20 30.11 36.77
CA ILE A 66 9.19 29.55 35.42
C ILE A 66 7.88 29.86 34.71
N SER A 67 6.75 29.61 35.38
CA SER A 67 5.43 29.92 34.84
C SER A 67 5.25 31.41 34.51
N MET A 68 5.71 32.29 35.40
CA MET A 68 5.68 33.74 35.16
C MET A 68 6.55 34.14 33.96
N THR A 69 7.75 33.56 33.84
CA THR A 69 8.68 33.83 32.73
C THR A 69 8.05 33.44 31.39
N LEU A 70 7.44 32.26 31.33
CA LEU A 70 6.73 31.80 30.12
C LEU A 70 5.54 32.73 29.80
N ASN A 71 4.72 33.11 30.79
CA ASN A 71 3.57 33.96 30.57
C ASN A 71 3.95 35.40 30.11
N ILE A 72 5.07 35.95 30.59
CA ILE A 72 5.59 37.21 30.07
C ILE A 72 6.04 37.05 28.62
N SER A 73 6.75 35.98 28.33
CA SER A 73 7.25 35.67 26.98
C SER A 73 6.12 35.56 25.97
N ILE A 74 5.03 34.86 26.33
CA ILE A 74 3.83 34.76 25.49
C ILE A 74 3.28 36.13 25.11
N LYS A 75 3.33 37.11 26.04
CA LYS A 75 2.84 38.48 25.76
C LYS A 75 3.83 39.33 24.97
N LEU A 76 5.14 39.08 25.09
CA LEU A 76 6.18 39.86 24.39
C LEU A 76 6.38 39.41 22.93
N LEU A 77 6.22 38.09 22.61
CA LEU A 77 6.49 37.55 21.29
C LEU A 77 5.68 38.19 20.15
N PRO A 78 4.38 38.53 20.31
CA PRO A 78 3.63 39.21 19.25
C PRO A 78 4.16 40.63 18.95
N SER A 79 4.71 41.34 19.95
CA SER A 79 5.37 42.62 19.74
C SER A 79 6.75 42.44 19.07
N ALA A 80 7.49 41.42 19.46
CA ALA A 80 8.75 41.04 18.83
C ALA A 80 8.59 40.72 17.34
N ALA A 81 7.47 40.06 16.95
CA ALA A 81 7.18 39.72 15.55
C ALA A 81 7.08 40.95 14.61
N LYS A 82 6.88 42.14 15.15
CA LYS A 82 6.84 43.41 14.39
C LYS A 82 8.22 44.00 14.13
N CYS A 83 9.26 43.55 14.83
CA CYS A 83 10.61 44.08 14.79
C CYS A 83 11.52 43.18 13.93
N ILE A 84 11.70 43.53 12.65
CA ILE A 84 12.44 42.70 11.67
C ILE A 84 13.78 43.40 11.32
N THR A 85 14.52 43.85 12.31
CA THR A 85 15.91 44.31 12.10
C THR A 85 16.90 43.26 12.56
N VAL A 86 18.06 43.14 11.91
CA VAL A 86 19.06 42.10 12.21
C VAL A 86 19.42 42.06 13.68
N ASP A 87 19.70 43.22 14.28
CA ASP A 87 20.06 43.35 15.70
C ASP A 87 18.95 42.90 16.65
N MET A 88 17.71 43.23 16.32
CA MET A 88 16.55 42.79 17.12
C MET A 88 16.29 41.34 16.98
N VAL A 89 16.36 40.80 15.73
CA VAL A 89 16.18 39.35 15.47
C VAL A 89 17.26 38.53 16.19
N HIS A 90 18.50 39.02 16.26
CA HIS A 90 19.54 38.37 17.06
C HIS A 90 19.20 38.37 18.56
N THR A 91 18.81 39.50 19.13
CA THR A 91 18.40 39.59 20.56
C THR A 91 17.21 38.71 20.88
N ILE A 92 16.22 38.66 19.98
CA ILE A 92 15.04 37.78 20.08
C ILE A 92 15.44 36.34 19.97
N GLY A 93 16.40 36.00 19.11
CA GLY A 93 16.94 34.68 18.94
C GLY A 93 17.57 34.11 20.21
N ASP A 94 18.38 34.93 20.90
CA ASP A 94 19.00 34.54 22.16
C ASP A 94 17.95 34.35 23.26
N PHE A 95 16.96 35.24 23.32
CA PHE A 95 15.84 35.12 24.25
C PHE A 95 15.03 33.84 24.04
N ILE A 96 14.67 33.54 22.80
CA ILE A 96 13.92 32.32 22.45
C ILE A 96 14.76 31.09 22.77
N SER A 97 16.04 31.06 22.43
CA SER A 97 16.94 29.93 22.69
C SER A 97 17.01 29.59 24.17
N GLU A 98 17.14 30.62 25.07
CA GLU A 98 17.14 30.39 26.51
C GLU A 98 15.78 29.90 27.04
N LEU A 99 14.67 30.41 26.49
CA LEU A 99 13.33 29.97 26.88
C LEU A 99 13.01 28.55 26.39
N LEU A 100 13.44 28.18 25.19
CA LEU A 100 13.29 26.83 24.66
C LEU A 100 14.06 25.84 25.54
N SER A 101 15.31 26.18 25.89
CA SER A 101 16.14 25.36 26.80
C SER A 101 15.53 25.26 28.20
N LEU A 102 14.93 26.35 28.72
CA LEU A 102 14.21 26.31 29.99
C LEU A 102 12.97 25.41 29.92
N THR A 103 12.21 25.53 28.86
CA THR A 103 11.00 24.70 28.64
C THR A 103 11.36 23.23 28.56
N GLU A 104 12.40 22.86 27.79
CA GLU A 104 12.93 21.50 27.70
C GLU A 104 13.33 20.97 29.06
N SER A 105 14.15 21.72 29.83
CA SER A 105 14.61 21.30 31.16
C SER A 105 13.45 21.16 32.13
N SER A 106 12.48 22.09 32.12
CA SER A 106 11.33 22.08 33.03
C SER A 106 10.37 20.92 32.78
N MET A 107 10.22 20.48 31.52
CA MET A 107 9.37 19.37 31.17
C MET A 107 10.03 18.01 31.44
N ALA A 108 11.38 17.93 31.39
CA ALA A 108 12.14 16.74 31.68
C ALA A 108 12.23 16.45 33.18
N ASP A 109 12.15 17.46 34.05
CA ASP A 109 12.28 17.32 35.49
C ASP A 109 10.96 16.85 36.15
N LYS A 110 10.99 15.63 36.73
CA LYS A 110 9.81 15.02 37.38
C LYS A 110 9.32 15.80 38.64
N LYS A 111 10.21 16.45 39.38
CA LYS A 111 9.86 17.22 40.58
C LYS A 111 9.10 18.47 40.19
N ILE A 112 9.57 19.18 39.18
CA ILE A 112 8.92 20.40 38.65
C ILE A 112 7.60 20.02 37.97
N HIS A 113 7.57 18.95 37.20
CA HIS A 113 6.37 18.47 36.51
C HIS A 113 5.23 18.16 37.50
N GLY A 114 5.52 17.50 38.61
CA GLY A 114 4.53 17.18 39.66
C GLY A 114 3.95 18.42 40.38
N ALA A 115 4.72 19.52 40.45
CA ALA A 115 4.31 20.78 41.12
C ALA A 115 3.78 21.84 40.13
N GLY A 116 3.87 21.63 38.80
CA GLY A 116 3.80 22.69 37.80
C GLY A 116 2.63 22.60 36.82
N ALA A 117 1.37 22.40 37.29
CA ALA A 117 0.19 22.44 36.40
C ALA A 117 0.15 23.75 35.54
N ASP A 118 0.66 24.85 36.05
CA ASP A 118 0.73 26.12 35.32
C ASP A 118 1.82 26.14 34.25
N ILE A 119 2.96 25.45 34.48
CA ILE A 119 4.01 25.27 33.47
C ILE A 119 3.49 24.39 32.34
N ALA A 120 2.85 23.26 32.65
CA ALA A 120 2.25 22.36 31.66
C ALA A 120 1.19 23.04 30.79
N ARG A 121 0.54 24.09 31.30
CA ARG A 121 -0.42 24.92 30.57
C ARG A 121 0.26 26.01 29.75
N ALA A 122 1.29 26.69 30.29
CA ALA A 122 1.98 27.78 29.65
C ALA A 122 2.94 27.34 28.55
N ALA A 123 3.65 26.21 28.72
CA ALA A 123 4.65 25.73 27.78
C ALA A 123 4.10 25.52 26.36
N PRO A 124 2.96 24.82 26.13
CA PRO A 124 2.40 24.67 24.78
C PRO A 124 2.05 26.02 24.13
N ILE A 125 1.53 26.99 24.92
CA ILE A 125 1.16 28.33 24.40
C ILE A 125 2.42 29.08 23.98
N PHE A 126 3.47 29.02 24.81
CA PHE A 126 4.76 29.64 24.49
C PHE A 126 5.36 29.05 23.19
N LEU A 127 5.36 27.73 23.05
CA LEU A 127 5.90 27.05 21.88
C LEU A 127 5.13 27.41 20.60
N ASP A 128 3.81 27.55 20.68
CA ASP A 128 2.98 27.98 19.55
C ASP A 128 3.31 29.43 19.14
N GLU A 129 3.46 30.35 20.09
CA GLU A 129 3.86 31.75 19.82
C GLU A 129 5.29 31.81 19.25
N ALA A 130 6.23 31.01 19.77
CA ALA A 130 7.58 30.94 19.23
C ALA A 130 7.59 30.42 17.78
N ALA A 131 6.79 29.37 17.49
CA ALA A 131 6.65 28.88 16.14
C ALA A 131 6.00 29.89 15.18
N LYS A 132 5.00 30.63 15.63
CA LYS A 132 4.39 31.74 14.86
C LYS A 132 5.42 32.83 14.54
N LEU A 133 6.22 33.23 15.51
CA LEU A 133 7.29 34.20 15.31
C LEU A 133 8.31 33.73 14.27
N CYS A 134 8.83 32.52 14.41
CA CYS A 134 9.78 31.95 13.44
C CYS A 134 9.20 31.93 12.03
N ARG A 135 7.91 31.65 11.89
CA ARG A 135 7.23 31.66 10.57
C ARG A 135 7.19 33.08 9.99
N VAL A 136 6.81 34.08 10.77
CA VAL A 136 6.80 35.48 10.32
C VAL A 136 8.19 35.92 9.87
N TYR A 137 9.23 35.53 10.60
CA TYR A 137 10.61 35.86 10.23
C TYR A 137 11.06 35.11 8.98
N SER A 138 10.68 33.83 8.82
CA SER A 138 11.00 33.07 7.62
C SER A 138 10.33 33.63 6.36
N GLU A 139 9.08 34.11 6.50
CA GLU A 139 8.35 34.76 5.41
C GLU A 139 9.00 36.12 5.05
N ALA A 140 9.42 36.88 6.05
CA ALA A 140 10.10 38.17 5.84
C ALA A 140 11.46 37.99 5.16
N ALA A 141 12.27 37.01 5.60
CA ALA A 141 13.57 36.70 4.99
C ALA A 141 13.45 36.29 3.54
N LYS A 142 12.44 35.43 3.20
CA LYS A 142 12.15 35.05 1.82
C LYS A 142 11.68 36.19 0.95
N ALA A 143 10.89 37.10 1.48
CA ALA A 143 10.42 38.29 0.75
C ALA A 143 11.58 39.26 0.41
N GLU A 144 12.62 39.30 1.24
CA GLU A 144 13.83 40.08 0.96
C GLU A 144 14.68 39.43 -0.14
N ASP A 145 14.89 38.09 -0.09
CA ASP A 145 15.61 37.35 -1.12
C ASP A 145 14.95 37.49 -2.52
N CYS A 146 13.63 37.51 -2.58
CA CYS A 146 12.91 37.71 -3.85
C CYS A 146 13.10 39.13 -4.45
N LYS A 147 13.32 40.14 -3.63
CA LYS A 147 13.56 41.51 -4.12
C LYS A 147 14.96 41.67 -4.72
N MET A 148 15.93 40.85 -4.32
CA MET A 148 17.32 40.91 -4.79
C MET A 148 17.55 40.22 -6.15
N SER A 149 16.58 39.55 -6.71
CA SER A 149 16.69 38.96 -8.07
C SER A 149 16.71 39.99 -9.19
N ILE A 150 16.59 41.31 -8.86
CA ILE A 150 16.75 42.43 -9.79
C ILE A 150 18.17 42.99 -9.56
N PRO A 151 19.05 43.03 -10.59
CA PRO A 151 20.44 43.43 -10.42
C PRO A 151 20.54 44.95 -10.26
N ASP A 152 20.61 45.43 -9.02
CA ASP A 152 21.04 46.80 -8.70
C ASP A 152 22.44 46.81 -8.08
N GLU A 153 23.27 47.77 -8.51
CA GLU A 153 24.74 47.81 -8.33
C GLU A 153 25.24 48.20 -6.92
N ASP A 154 24.42 48.22 -5.88
CA ASP A 154 24.84 48.72 -4.55
C ASP A 154 25.27 47.58 -3.60
N THR A 155 26.60 47.39 -3.45
CA THR A 155 27.24 46.28 -2.74
C THR A 155 27.17 46.33 -1.22
N THR A 156 26.80 47.45 -0.61
CA THR A 156 26.78 47.65 0.86
C THR A 156 25.54 47.06 1.54
N VAL A 157 24.44 46.94 0.82
CA VAL A 157 23.18 46.34 1.32
C VAL A 157 23.30 44.83 1.49
N LYS A 158 24.10 44.15 0.63
CA LYS A 158 24.26 42.68 0.59
C LYS A 158 24.83 42.03 1.88
N HIS A 159 25.60 42.77 2.68
CA HIS A 159 26.19 42.22 3.91
C HIS A 159 25.20 42.23 5.11
N SER A 160 24.30 43.18 5.19
CA SER A 160 23.28 43.24 6.25
C SER A 160 22.21 42.19 6.08
N GLU A 161 21.82 41.89 4.84
CA GLU A 161 20.72 40.98 4.48
C GLU A 161 21.10 39.49 4.63
N ARG A 162 22.37 39.12 4.32
CA ARG A 162 22.89 37.80 4.65
C ARG A 162 22.90 37.49 6.14
N GLY A 163 22.99 38.53 6.97
CA GLY A 163 22.88 38.41 8.42
C GLY A 163 21.48 38.04 8.90
N LEU A 164 20.42 38.61 8.29
CA LEU A 164 19.04 38.30 8.68
C LEU A 164 18.65 36.85 8.37
N ALA A 165 18.87 36.37 7.14
CA ALA A 165 18.54 35.02 6.74
C ALA A 165 19.28 33.99 7.59
N SER A 166 20.57 34.21 7.88
CA SER A 166 21.38 33.34 8.74
C SER A 166 20.82 33.27 10.18
N GLU A 167 20.41 34.43 10.74
CA GLU A 167 19.90 34.48 12.10
C GLU A 167 18.51 33.83 12.20
N VAL A 168 17.64 34.11 11.23
CA VAL A 168 16.32 33.46 11.13
C VAL A 168 16.47 31.93 11.00
N THR A 169 17.42 31.46 10.19
CA THR A 169 17.73 30.03 10.05
C THR A 169 18.18 29.43 11.39
N ARG A 170 19.05 30.13 12.14
CA ARG A 170 19.53 29.71 13.48
C ARG A 170 18.37 29.54 14.46
N ILE A 171 17.51 30.52 14.55
CA ILE A 171 16.38 30.53 15.50
C ILE A 171 15.38 29.42 15.10
N THR A 172 15.02 29.34 13.83
CA THR A 172 14.05 28.38 13.32
C THR A 172 14.56 26.94 13.51
N SER A 173 15.83 26.67 13.22
CA SER A 173 16.44 25.36 13.40
C SER A 173 16.47 24.94 14.87
N SER A 174 16.86 25.84 15.79
CA SER A 174 16.85 25.56 17.22
C SER A 174 15.42 25.31 17.74
N THR A 175 14.45 26.09 17.26
CA THR A 175 13.03 25.86 17.61
C THR A 175 12.52 24.52 17.13
N ILE A 176 12.81 24.11 15.88
CA ILE A 176 12.45 22.80 15.35
C ILE A 176 13.04 21.68 16.21
N GLN A 177 14.34 21.76 16.54
CA GLN A 177 15.01 20.74 17.35
C GLN A 177 14.35 20.59 18.73
N THR A 178 14.04 21.69 19.39
CA THR A 178 13.36 21.66 20.71
C THR A 178 11.93 21.11 20.58
N LEU A 179 11.18 21.52 19.56
CA LEU A 179 9.84 20.98 19.29
C LEU A 179 9.88 19.46 19.06
N CYS A 180 10.84 18.95 18.30
CA CYS A 180 10.99 17.53 18.08
C CYS A 180 11.26 16.75 19.39
N LYS A 181 12.19 17.26 20.23
CA LYS A 181 12.49 16.65 21.54
C LYS A 181 11.27 16.64 22.45
N LEU A 182 10.57 17.77 22.56
CA LEU A 182 9.37 17.88 23.39
C LEU A 182 8.20 17.05 22.83
N GLY A 183 8.07 16.94 21.51
CA GLY A 183 7.09 16.09 20.88
C GLY A 183 7.33 14.60 21.15
N THR A 184 8.59 14.16 21.14
CA THR A 184 8.99 12.80 21.49
C THR A 184 8.76 12.53 22.98
N TYR A 185 9.13 13.46 23.85
CA TYR A 185 8.85 13.39 25.28
C TYR A 185 7.34 13.28 25.59
N ALA A 186 6.53 14.11 24.93
CA ALA A 186 5.08 14.10 25.11
C ALA A 186 4.44 12.78 24.62
N ALA A 187 4.99 12.19 23.56
CA ALA A 187 4.55 10.88 23.06
C ALA A 187 4.77 9.75 24.08
N SER A 188 5.90 9.76 24.80
CA SER A 188 6.22 8.76 25.83
C SER A 188 5.47 8.96 27.15
N SER A 189 4.75 10.10 27.32
CA SER A 189 4.04 10.44 28.56
C SER A 189 2.65 9.82 28.74
N GLY A 190 2.29 8.82 27.94
CA GLY A 190 1.05 8.05 28.10
C GLY A 190 -0.25 8.85 27.93
N GLY A 191 -0.23 9.91 27.12
CA GLY A 191 -1.42 10.72 26.82
C GLY A 191 -1.70 11.88 27.81
N SER A 192 -0.87 12.05 28.85
CA SER A 192 -1.02 13.16 29.79
C SER A 192 -0.65 14.53 29.20
N GLN A 193 0.14 14.56 28.12
CA GLN A 193 0.72 15.76 27.48
C GLN A 193 0.19 16.01 26.06
N VAL A 194 -1.10 15.78 25.80
CA VAL A 194 -1.70 15.91 24.44
C VAL A 194 -1.54 17.31 23.85
N ALA A 195 -1.66 18.38 24.67
CA ALA A 195 -1.48 19.75 24.20
C ALA A 195 -0.04 20.00 23.73
N LEU A 196 0.95 19.55 24.50
CA LEU A 196 2.36 19.64 24.15
C LEU A 196 2.67 18.84 22.88
N LEU A 197 2.18 17.59 22.80
CA LEU A 197 2.32 16.73 21.61
C LEU A 197 1.82 17.41 20.34
N ASN A 198 0.60 17.97 20.40
CA ASN A 198 -0.03 18.63 19.26
C ASN A 198 0.75 19.87 18.80
N VAL A 199 1.13 20.73 19.72
CA VAL A 199 1.85 21.97 19.40
C VAL A 199 3.23 21.67 18.86
N SER A 200 3.94 20.72 19.47
CA SER A 200 5.29 20.35 19.04
C SER A 200 5.31 19.86 17.61
N TRP A 201 4.53 18.86 17.24
CA TRP A 201 4.58 18.30 15.89
C TRP A 201 3.93 19.20 14.84
N LYS A 202 2.82 19.89 15.16
CA LYS A 202 2.23 20.88 14.24
C LYS A 202 3.16 22.06 14.01
N GLY A 203 3.84 22.53 15.06
CA GLY A 203 4.85 23.58 14.97
C GLY A 203 6.02 23.16 14.09
N THR A 204 6.57 21.94 14.32
CA THR A 204 7.64 21.38 13.50
C THR A 204 7.26 21.34 12.02
N VAL A 205 6.10 20.78 11.66
CA VAL A 205 5.61 20.73 10.28
C VAL A 205 5.48 22.12 9.68
N SER A 206 4.87 23.06 10.42
CA SER A 206 4.68 24.44 9.95
C SER A 206 6.02 25.14 9.68
N LEU A 207 6.99 24.97 10.57
CA LEU A 207 8.32 25.58 10.43
C LEU A 207 9.13 24.95 9.30
N LEU A 208 9.06 23.64 9.11
CA LEU A 208 9.68 22.96 7.98
C LEU A 208 9.11 23.48 6.66
N GLN A 209 7.78 23.63 6.56
CA GLN A 209 7.13 24.14 5.35
C GLN A 209 7.48 25.61 5.08
N SER A 210 7.41 26.47 6.09
CA SER A 210 7.75 27.88 5.94
C SER A 210 9.25 28.13 5.72
N GLY A 211 10.10 27.30 6.28
CA GLY A 211 11.57 27.37 6.16
C GLY A 211 12.17 26.67 4.93
N LYS A 212 11.36 26.02 4.09
CA LYS A 212 11.88 25.27 2.91
C LYS A 212 12.78 26.17 2.05
N GLY A 213 13.96 25.65 1.71
CA GLY A 213 15.03 26.36 0.99
C GLY A 213 16.01 27.11 1.90
N MET A 214 15.71 27.33 3.18
CA MET A 214 16.58 28.08 4.11
C MET A 214 17.19 27.18 5.20
N ILE A 215 16.48 26.16 5.66
CA ILE A 215 16.85 25.37 6.86
C ILE A 215 17.44 23.99 6.52
N GLU A 216 17.44 23.60 5.28
CA GLU A 216 17.81 22.22 4.81
C GLU A 216 19.24 21.81 5.22
N GLU A 217 20.19 22.77 5.27
CA GLU A 217 21.56 22.51 5.72
C GLU A 217 21.70 22.36 7.24
N LYS A 218 20.73 22.86 8.03
CA LYS A 218 20.79 22.92 9.50
C LYS A 218 19.87 21.93 10.20
N VAL A 219 18.88 21.39 9.48
CA VAL A 219 17.86 20.49 10.05
C VAL A 219 17.87 19.18 9.29
N ASN A 220 18.09 18.09 9.99
CA ASN A 220 18.03 16.75 9.43
C ASN A 220 16.55 16.32 9.30
N VAL A 221 15.94 16.61 8.13
CA VAL A 221 14.52 16.29 7.85
C VAL A 221 14.29 14.78 7.87
N ARG A 222 15.26 13.97 7.41
CA ARG A 222 15.17 12.49 7.41
C ARG A 222 14.96 11.95 8.82
N GLU A 223 15.76 12.46 9.79
CA GLU A 223 15.68 12.04 11.19
C GLU A 223 14.31 12.39 11.80
N ILE A 224 13.74 13.54 11.44
CA ILE A 224 12.42 13.95 11.89
C ILE A 224 11.34 12.99 11.35
N ILE A 225 11.39 12.64 10.07
CA ILE A 225 10.46 11.66 9.49
C ILE A 225 10.64 10.30 10.18
N LEU A 226 11.87 9.82 10.34
CA LEU A 226 12.17 8.56 11.01
C LEU A 226 11.66 8.53 12.46
N THR A 227 11.77 9.64 13.18
CA THR A 227 11.21 9.76 14.54
C THR A 227 9.70 9.57 14.54
N LEU A 228 8.97 10.21 13.63
CA LEU A 228 7.50 10.05 13.50
C LEU A 228 7.11 8.61 13.15
N LEU A 229 7.85 7.97 12.23
CA LEU A 229 7.62 6.57 11.87
C LEU A 229 7.89 5.65 13.07
N SER A 230 8.98 5.87 13.82
CA SER A 230 9.33 5.11 15.02
C SER A 230 8.26 5.26 16.11
N LEU A 231 7.75 6.47 16.35
CA LEU A 231 6.65 6.71 17.28
C LEU A 231 5.36 6.00 16.85
N SER A 232 5.10 5.93 15.54
CA SER A 232 3.94 5.21 14.98
C SER A 232 4.04 3.71 15.25
N ILE A 233 5.20 3.10 14.99
CA ILE A 233 5.46 1.67 15.20
C ILE A 233 5.42 1.34 16.69
N GLU A 234 6.06 2.16 17.55
CA GLU A 234 6.06 1.94 19.00
C GLU A 234 4.65 2.02 19.58
N SER A 235 3.85 2.99 19.15
CA SER A 235 2.45 3.07 19.58
C SER A 235 1.61 1.87 19.11
N MET A 236 1.89 1.34 17.90
CA MET A 236 1.27 0.12 17.40
C MET A 236 1.68 -1.09 18.23
N ARG A 237 2.98 -1.21 18.59
CA ARG A 237 3.50 -2.28 19.45
C ARG A 237 2.80 -2.30 20.80
N VAL A 238 2.71 -1.14 21.47
CA VAL A 238 2.04 -1.02 22.77
C VAL A 238 0.55 -1.42 22.66
N ALA A 239 -0.15 -1.00 21.62
CA ALA A 239 -1.54 -1.40 21.39
C ALA A 239 -1.65 -2.93 21.18
N ALA A 240 -0.80 -3.50 20.34
CA ALA A 240 -0.80 -4.94 20.07
C ALA A 240 -0.49 -5.77 21.32
N GLU A 241 0.49 -5.37 22.13
CA GLU A 241 0.82 -6.02 23.41
C GLU A 241 -0.35 -5.99 24.39
N THR A 242 -1.01 -4.84 24.51
CA THR A 242 -2.16 -4.68 25.40
C THR A 242 -3.31 -5.60 25.02
N TRP A 243 -3.57 -5.78 23.72
CA TRP A 243 -4.73 -6.52 23.21
C TRP A 243 -4.46 -8.00 22.96
N CYS A 244 -3.22 -8.43 22.86
CA CYS A 244 -2.89 -9.84 22.67
C CYS A 244 -2.80 -10.63 23.97
N THR A 245 -3.14 -10.05 25.12
CA THR A 245 -3.19 -10.77 26.39
C THR A 245 -4.33 -11.80 26.45
N PRO A 246 -4.12 -13.00 27.02
CA PRO A 246 -5.11 -14.10 27.00
C PRO A 246 -6.42 -13.83 27.74
N LEU A 247 -6.49 -12.76 28.53
CA LEU A 247 -7.63 -12.41 29.38
C LEU A 247 -8.57 -11.37 28.74
N LEU A 248 -8.32 -10.96 27.50
CA LEU A 248 -9.10 -9.91 26.89
C LEU A 248 -10.48 -10.43 26.46
N GLU A 249 -11.54 -9.86 27.03
CA GLU A 249 -12.87 -9.87 26.46
C GLU A 249 -12.87 -9.10 25.14
N THR A 250 -13.96 -9.16 24.36
CA THR A 250 -14.05 -8.47 23.06
C THR A 250 -13.70 -6.98 23.15
N LEU A 251 -12.71 -6.54 22.38
CA LEU A 251 -12.26 -5.15 22.34
C LEU A 251 -13.37 -4.23 21.80
N GLY A 252 -13.65 -3.13 22.52
CA GLY A 252 -14.62 -2.14 22.10
C GLY A 252 -14.10 -1.23 20.97
N SER A 253 -14.95 -0.87 20.00
CA SER A 253 -14.58 0.01 18.88
C SER A 253 -14.03 1.39 19.33
N SER A 254 -14.58 1.97 20.40
CA SER A 254 -14.11 3.26 20.93
C SER A 254 -12.71 3.18 21.53
N GLU A 255 -12.36 2.06 22.13
CA GLU A 255 -11.03 1.81 22.71
C GLU A 255 -9.98 1.63 21.61
N ALA A 256 -10.29 0.81 20.59
CA ALA A 256 -9.45 0.63 19.42
C ALA A 256 -9.17 1.97 18.71
N ARG A 257 -10.20 2.77 18.46
CA ARG A 257 -10.05 4.11 17.86
C ARG A 257 -9.17 5.03 18.70
N ARG A 258 -9.34 5.03 20.03
CA ARG A 258 -8.53 5.85 20.95
C ARG A 258 -7.05 5.48 20.89
N ALA A 259 -6.71 4.20 20.81
CA ALA A 259 -5.34 3.73 20.70
C ALA A 259 -4.70 4.10 19.34
N PHE A 260 -5.48 4.13 18.25
CA PHE A 260 -4.94 4.46 16.92
C PHE A 260 -4.87 5.96 16.60
N LEU A 261 -5.55 6.82 17.35
CA LEU A 261 -5.50 8.28 17.12
C LEU A 261 -4.09 8.88 17.19
N PRO A 262 -3.22 8.53 18.16
CA PRO A 262 -1.84 9.01 18.17
C PRO A 262 -1.05 8.55 16.95
N ILE A 263 -1.22 7.29 16.51
CA ILE A 263 -0.55 6.73 15.33
C ILE A 263 -0.96 7.51 14.09
N LYS A 264 -2.27 7.72 13.90
CA LYS A 264 -2.79 8.55 12.81
C LYS A 264 -2.18 9.95 12.82
N PHE A 265 -2.07 10.55 14.00
CA PHE A 265 -1.49 11.88 14.16
C PHE A 265 -0.02 11.92 13.71
N PHE A 266 0.80 10.94 14.09
CA PHE A 266 2.19 10.86 13.66
C PHE A 266 2.29 10.65 12.15
N LEU A 267 1.50 9.73 11.58
CA LEU A 267 1.47 9.47 10.15
C LEU A 267 1.03 10.70 9.33
N ILE A 268 0.01 11.44 9.77
CA ILE A 268 -0.42 12.68 9.08
C ILE A 268 0.71 13.71 9.07
N ASN A 269 1.45 13.88 10.18
CA ASN A 269 2.57 14.81 10.22
C ASN A 269 3.72 14.31 9.33
N ALA A 270 4.02 13.01 9.32
CA ALA A 270 4.98 12.42 8.38
C ALA A 270 4.59 12.68 6.91
N VAL A 271 3.32 12.45 6.53
CA VAL A 271 2.80 12.76 5.18
C VAL A 271 3.06 14.22 4.80
N ARG A 272 2.76 15.17 5.71
CA ARG A 272 2.96 16.61 5.44
C ARG A 272 4.42 16.96 5.23
N ILE A 273 5.33 16.34 5.99
CA ILE A 273 6.77 16.57 5.83
C ILE A 273 7.27 15.90 4.54
N CYS A 274 6.88 14.65 4.27
CA CYS A 274 7.25 13.95 3.04
C CYS A 274 6.75 14.69 1.79
N SER A 275 5.55 15.25 1.83
CA SER A 275 5.00 16.07 0.72
C SER A 275 5.80 17.36 0.51
N ALA A 276 6.34 17.96 1.57
CA ALA A 276 7.16 19.15 1.47
C ALA A 276 8.61 18.85 1.04
N TYR A 277 9.13 17.67 1.42
CA TYR A 277 10.52 17.23 1.19
C TYR A 277 10.57 15.82 0.56
N PRO A 278 10.07 15.64 -0.67
CA PRO A 278 9.94 14.31 -1.26
C PRO A 278 11.29 13.62 -1.50
N SER A 279 12.33 14.38 -1.84
CA SER A 279 13.68 13.83 -2.06
C SER A 279 14.28 13.27 -0.76
N GLU A 280 14.07 13.95 0.37
CA GLU A 280 14.52 13.48 1.68
C GLU A 280 13.71 12.25 2.13
N ALA A 281 12.41 12.22 1.86
CA ALA A 281 11.56 11.07 2.11
C ALA A 281 11.99 9.87 1.24
N MET A 282 12.30 10.09 -0.02
CA MET A 282 12.77 9.03 -0.91
C MET A 282 14.12 8.43 -0.47
N ALA A 283 15.01 9.22 0.11
CA ALA A 283 16.27 8.70 0.66
C ALA A 283 16.08 7.65 1.76
N ILE A 284 14.92 7.65 2.43
CA ILE A 284 14.54 6.70 3.49
C ILE A 284 13.35 5.81 3.11
N TYR A 285 13.10 5.59 1.81
CA TYR A 285 11.94 4.83 1.32
C TYR A 285 11.80 3.44 1.95
N LYS A 286 12.92 2.75 2.20
CA LYS A 286 12.93 1.45 2.87
C LYS A 286 12.27 1.51 4.25
N ASN A 287 12.55 2.55 5.02
CA ASN A 287 11.98 2.74 6.34
C ASN A 287 10.48 3.07 6.28
N ILE A 288 10.06 3.81 5.26
CA ILE A 288 8.65 4.11 5.02
C ILE A 288 7.90 2.83 4.65
N ILE A 289 8.45 1.98 3.75
CA ILE A 289 7.86 0.68 3.42
C ILE A 289 7.82 -0.23 4.65
N ARG A 290 8.91 -0.31 5.43
CA ARG A 290 8.93 -1.12 6.67
C ARG A 290 7.84 -0.69 7.66
N CYS A 291 7.59 0.63 7.81
CA CYS A 291 6.48 1.13 8.61
C CYS A 291 5.12 0.69 8.04
N ALA A 292 4.96 0.75 6.72
CA ALA A 292 3.76 0.28 6.05
C ALA A 292 3.53 -1.22 6.29
N LEU A 293 4.56 -2.03 6.09
CA LEU A 293 4.51 -3.48 6.34
C LEU A 293 4.19 -3.81 7.79
N ALA A 294 4.75 -3.07 8.76
CA ALA A 294 4.47 -3.27 10.17
C ALA A 294 2.99 -3.06 10.51
N ILE A 295 2.41 -1.96 10.02
CA ILE A 295 0.99 -1.62 10.26
C ILE A 295 0.08 -2.63 9.55
N THR A 296 0.37 -2.98 8.31
CA THR A 296 -0.42 -3.95 7.55
C THR A 296 -0.31 -5.38 8.14
N SER A 297 0.88 -5.78 8.60
CA SER A 297 1.05 -7.06 9.30
C SER A 297 0.23 -7.12 10.60
N ALA A 298 0.16 -6.02 11.35
CA ALA A 298 -0.70 -5.94 12.53
C ALA A 298 -2.18 -6.12 12.16
N SER A 299 -2.65 -5.52 11.05
CA SER A 299 -4.01 -5.74 10.52
C SER A 299 -4.28 -7.22 10.25
N ILE A 300 -3.34 -7.91 9.60
CA ILE A 300 -3.47 -9.34 9.30
C ILE A 300 -3.54 -10.19 10.58
N LEU A 301 -2.73 -9.87 11.58
CA LEU A 301 -2.77 -10.57 12.88
C LEU A 301 -4.08 -10.33 13.62
N PHE A 302 -4.60 -9.12 13.58
CA PHE A 302 -5.91 -8.79 14.18
C PHE A 302 -7.05 -9.50 13.47
N SER A 303 -6.98 -9.67 12.14
CA SER A 303 -8.02 -10.36 11.38
C SER A 303 -8.16 -11.84 11.74
N LYS A 304 -7.08 -12.48 12.22
CA LYS A 304 -7.08 -13.88 12.66
C LYS A 304 -7.77 -14.10 14.02
N LYS A 305 -8.01 -13.04 14.80
CA LYS A 305 -8.59 -13.09 16.14
C LYS A 305 -9.96 -12.42 16.16
N PRO A 306 -11.08 -13.17 16.30
CA PRO A 306 -12.45 -12.59 16.28
C PRO A 306 -12.68 -11.47 17.29
N GLN A 307 -12.03 -11.55 18.47
CA GLN A 307 -12.09 -10.54 19.50
C GLN A 307 -11.46 -9.20 19.11
N LEU A 308 -10.59 -9.19 18.09
CA LEU A 308 -9.91 -7.99 17.58
C LEU A 308 -10.53 -7.43 16.29
N LYS A 309 -11.70 -7.92 15.88
CA LYS A 309 -12.38 -7.43 14.68
C LYS A 309 -12.58 -5.91 14.68
N ALA A 310 -13.00 -5.35 15.81
CA ALA A 310 -13.17 -3.90 15.98
C ALA A 310 -11.84 -3.13 15.87
N ALA A 311 -10.72 -3.73 16.30
CA ALA A 311 -9.40 -3.14 16.11
C ALA A 311 -9.02 -3.12 14.63
N ASN A 312 -9.28 -4.20 13.91
CA ASN A 312 -8.99 -4.28 12.47
C ASN A 312 -9.81 -3.25 11.67
N GLU A 313 -11.11 -3.14 11.91
CA GLU A 313 -11.97 -2.14 11.29
C GLU A 313 -11.49 -0.71 11.58
N ALA A 314 -11.14 -0.41 12.83
CA ALA A 314 -10.62 0.90 13.21
C ALA A 314 -9.25 1.20 12.58
N LEU A 315 -8.37 0.19 12.42
CA LEU A 315 -7.09 0.33 11.75
C LEU A 315 -7.28 0.73 10.29
N VAL A 316 -8.11 0.00 9.56
CA VAL A 316 -8.40 0.27 8.15
C VAL A 316 -9.06 1.63 7.96
N GLU A 317 -9.98 2.02 8.83
CA GLU A 317 -10.63 3.34 8.73
C GLU A 317 -9.67 4.50 9.04
N LEU A 318 -8.80 4.34 10.03
CA LEU A 318 -8.01 5.44 10.55
C LEU A 318 -6.58 5.51 9.99
N LEU A 319 -5.93 4.38 9.80
CA LEU A 319 -4.49 4.32 9.49
C LEU A 319 -4.20 4.05 8.01
N GLU A 320 -4.88 3.09 7.38
CA GLU A 320 -4.59 2.72 5.99
C GLU A 320 -4.68 3.90 5.00
N PRO A 321 -5.72 4.76 5.04
CA PRO A 321 -5.78 5.86 4.08
C PRO A 321 -4.59 6.80 4.21
N THR A 322 -4.14 7.05 5.46
CA THR A 322 -2.99 7.93 5.72
C THR A 322 -1.69 7.26 5.30
N LEU A 323 -1.58 5.95 5.53
CA LEU A 323 -0.43 5.15 5.13
C LEU A 323 -0.27 5.12 3.60
N PHE A 324 -1.35 4.89 2.88
CA PHE A 324 -1.35 4.90 1.42
C PHE A 324 -1.02 6.27 0.84
N VAL A 325 -1.53 7.35 1.45
CA VAL A 325 -1.12 8.72 1.08
C VAL A 325 0.37 8.93 1.33
N LEU A 326 0.95 8.37 2.40
CA LEU A 326 2.39 8.43 2.65
C LEU A 326 3.20 7.75 1.54
N LEU A 327 2.79 6.56 1.10
CA LEU A 327 3.41 5.86 -0.02
C LEU A 327 3.24 6.63 -1.34
N ASP A 328 2.06 7.20 -1.57
CA ASP A 328 1.76 8.01 -2.75
C ASP A 328 2.64 9.26 -2.86
N THR A 329 3.04 9.88 -1.73
CA THR A 329 3.95 11.04 -1.77
C THR A 329 5.31 10.71 -2.38
N LEU A 330 5.77 9.46 -2.25
CA LEU A 330 7.01 9.00 -2.88
C LEU A 330 6.83 8.78 -4.38
N MET A 331 5.72 8.15 -4.78
CA MET A 331 5.52 7.71 -6.16
C MET A 331 5.01 8.82 -7.08
N LYS A 332 4.13 9.70 -6.56
CA LYS A 332 3.46 10.73 -7.37
C LYS A 332 4.23 12.05 -7.45
N SER A 333 5.22 12.28 -6.58
CA SER A 333 5.99 13.53 -6.57
C SER A 333 6.81 13.70 -7.84
N SER A 334 6.77 14.91 -8.44
CA SER A 334 7.61 15.29 -9.57
C SER A 334 9.06 15.63 -9.17
N GLU A 335 9.31 15.90 -7.88
CA GLU A 335 10.66 16.18 -7.36
C GLU A 335 11.52 14.91 -7.22
N VAL A 336 10.90 13.72 -7.29
CA VAL A 336 11.60 12.43 -7.20
C VAL A 336 11.88 11.89 -8.60
N THR A 337 13.15 11.49 -8.84
CA THR A 337 13.56 10.97 -10.14
C THR A 337 12.92 9.62 -10.47
N PRO A 338 12.66 9.31 -11.75
CA PRO A 338 12.14 8.00 -12.15
C PRO A 338 13.00 6.84 -11.69
N GLU A 339 14.34 6.97 -11.72
CA GLU A 339 15.27 5.95 -11.22
C GLU A 339 15.01 5.59 -9.76
N SER A 340 14.81 6.60 -8.90
CA SER A 340 14.56 6.37 -7.47
C SER A 340 13.21 5.66 -7.26
N LYS A 341 12.19 6.01 -8.05
CA LYS A 341 10.90 5.32 -8.03
C LYS A 341 11.01 3.87 -8.50
N CYS A 342 11.83 3.60 -9.53
CA CYS A 342 12.11 2.25 -9.97
C CYS A 342 12.85 1.43 -8.90
N GLN A 343 13.79 2.03 -8.15
CA GLN A 343 14.45 1.36 -7.02
C GLN A 343 13.44 0.96 -5.94
N LEU A 344 12.46 1.81 -5.65
CA LEU A 344 11.38 1.48 -4.72
C LEU A 344 10.53 0.32 -5.24
N ALA A 345 10.18 0.29 -6.53
CA ALA A 345 9.44 -0.81 -7.14
C ALA A 345 10.21 -2.14 -7.10
N ARG A 346 11.55 -2.09 -7.27
CA ARG A 346 12.43 -3.28 -7.18
C ARG A 346 12.50 -3.87 -5.78
N TYR A 347 12.33 -3.06 -4.75
CA TYR A 347 12.43 -3.50 -3.35
C TYR A 347 11.46 -4.61 -2.97
N PHE A 348 10.29 -4.69 -3.63
CA PHE A 348 9.30 -5.72 -3.35
C PHE A 348 9.79 -7.12 -3.77
N PHE A 349 9.56 -8.10 -2.90
CA PHE A 349 9.85 -9.51 -3.13
C PHE A 349 11.34 -9.82 -3.37
N GLU A 350 12.26 -8.95 -2.91
CA GLU A 350 13.69 -9.24 -2.90
C GLU A 350 14.03 -10.02 -1.63
N ASN A 351 14.66 -11.20 -1.80
CA ASN A 351 15.21 -11.95 -0.67
C ASN A 351 16.44 -11.21 -0.13
N GLU A 352 16.36 -10.67 1.09
CA GLU A 352 17.49 -9.99 1.76
C GLU A 352 18.74 -10.90 1.90
N GLU A 353 18.56 -12.22 1.84
CA GLU A 353 19.66 -13.19 1.96
C GLU A 353 20.56 -13.28 0.71
N ALA A 354 20.12 -12.86 -0.48
CA ALA A 354 20.89 -12.95 -1.72
C ALA A 354 21.93 -11.83 -1.88
N ASN A 355 21.84 -10.74 -1.15
CA ASN A 355 22.74 -9.58 -1.25
C ASN A 355 23.90 -9.59 -0.25
N GLY A 356 24.12 -10.69 0.45
CA GLY A 356 25.17 -10.84 1.49
C GLY A 356 26.60 -11.08 1.00
N SER A 357 26.85 -11.20 -0.32
CA SER A 357 28.22 -11.41 -0.84
C SER A 357 28.43 -10.63 -2.14
N ASP A 358 29.16 -9.57 -2.04
CA ASP A 358 29.87 -8.77 -3.03
C ASP A 358 29.36 -7.33 -3.19
N HIS A 359 29.63 -6.49 -2.19
CA HIS A 359 30.12 -5.13 -2.42
C HIS A 359 30.58 -4.53 -1.08
N MET A 360 31.80 -4.85 -0.69
CA MET A 360 32.61 -4.07 0.25
C MET A 360 32.95 -2.72 -0.43
N GLY A 361 31.97 -1.83 -0.48
CA GLY A 361 32.14 -0.46 -0.92
C GLY A 361 31.26 0.43 -0.10
N GLN A 362 31.83 1.08 0.92
CA GLN A 362 31.34 2.31 1.59
C GLN A 362 29.84 2.64 1.40
N ALA A 363 28.94 1.79 1.84
CA ALA A 363 27.52 2.09 1.94
C ALA A 363 27.21 2.48 3.39
N ASN A 364 27.05 3.75 3.58
CA ASN A 364 26.28 4.48 4.55
C ASN A 364 25.91 3.77 5.87
N ARG A 365 26.67 4.12 6.91
CA ARG A 365 26.36 3.89 8.34
C ARG A 365 25.10 4.62 8.84
N GLU A 366 24.14 4.94 7.98
CA GLU A 366 22.92 5.67 8.32
C GLU A 366 21.63 4.85 8.21
N GLU A 367 21.71 3.52 8.26
CA GLU A 367 20.51 2.74 8.58
C GLU A 367 20.17 2.97 10.05
N ILE A 368 19.42 4.03 10.31
CA ILE A 368 18.80 4.25 11.61
C ILE A 368 17.81 3.09 11.79
N ASN A 369 18.12 2.22 12.76
CA ASN A 369 17.29 1.07 13.11
C ASN A 369 15.90 1.56 13.54
N LEU A 370 14.94 1.54 12.61
CA LEU A 370 13.54 1.41 13.03
C LEU A 370 13.44 0.16 13.89
N PRO A 371 12.65 0.19 14.98
CA PRO A 371 12.39 -1.01 15.77
C PRO A 371 12.07 -2.14 14.80
N SER A 372 12.82 -3.23 14.90
CA SER A 372 12.61 -4.40 14.04
C SER A 372 11.14 -4.81 14.15
N LEU A 373 10.55 -5.33 13.08
CA LEU A 373 9.23 -5.98 13.13
C LEU A 373 9.13 -7.00 14.26
N ASP A 374 10.27 -7.55 14.73
CA ASP A 374 10.42 -8.39 15.90
C ASP A 374 9.80 -7.78 17.17
N CYS A 375 9.90 -6.46 17.34
CA CYS A 375 9.34 -5.79 18.51
C CYS A 375 7.82 -5.80 18.55
N ILE A 376 7.15 -5.79 17.38
CA ILE A 376 5.68 -5.87 17.30
C ILE A 376 5.20 -7.30 17.53
N PHE A 377 6.03 -8.30 17.19
CA PHE A 377 5.69 -9.72 17.23
C PHE A 377 6.32 -10.50 18.39
N SER A 378 7.08 -9.84 19.28
CA SER A 378 7.82 -10.48 20.37
C SER A 378 6.95 -11.18 21.44
N MET A 379 5.64 -11.00 21.38
CA MET A 379 4.69 -11.62 22.31
C MET A 379 4.30 -13.06 21.95
N ASP A 380 4.41 -13.47 20.69
CA ASP A 380 4.28 -14.87 20.29
C ASP A 380 5.68 -15.40 19.99
N SER A 381 6.14 -16.37 20.77
CA SER A 381 7.43 -17.06 20.60
C SER A 381 7.53 -17.86 19.27
N ASP A 382 6.58 -17.70 18.39
CA ASP A 382 6.44 -18.41 17.14
C ASP A 382 6.98 -17.56 15.99
N VAL A 383 8.24 -17.77 15.65
CA VAL A 383 8.93 -17.14 14.50
C VAL A 383 8.15 -17.37 13.20
N ASP A 384 7.43 -18.48 13.09
CA ASP A 384 6.61 -18.81 11.93
C ASP A 384 5.41 -17.88 11.74
N LEU A 385 4.74 -17.42 12.82
CA LEU A 385 3.60 -16.50 12.72
C LEU A 385 4.00 -15.15 12.16
N ARG A 386 5.21 -14.70 12.45
CA ARG A 386 5.79 -13.46 11.94
C ARG A 386 5.98 -13.54 10.43
N ASN A 387 6.65 -14.58 9.94
CA ASN A 387 6.89 -14.76 8.51
C ASN A 387 5.55 -14.89 7.74
N ARG A 388 4.57 -15.57 8.35
CA ARG A 388 3.21 -15.73 7.80
C ARG A 388 2.38 -14.44 7.74
N ALA A 389 2.73 -13.39 8.49
CA ALA A 389 2.06 -12.09 8.41
C ALA A 389 2.78 -11.11 7.47
N LEU A 390 4.10 -11.22 7.35
CA LEU A 390 4.90 -10.29 6.56
C LEU A 390 4.65 -10.42 5.05
N LEU A 391 4.70 -11.64 4.52
CA LEU A 391 4.44 -11.87 3.09
C LEU A 391 3.03 -11.43 2.64
N PRO A 392 1.95 -11.74 3.38
CA PRO A 392 0.63 -11.18 3.05
C PRO A 392 0.59 -9.64 3.15
N ALA A 393 1.32 -9.03 4.10
CA ALA A 393 1.41 -7.57 4.20
C ALA A 393 2.12 -6.98 2.98
N GLU A 394 3.21 -7.61 2.54
CA GLU A 394 3.94 -7.20 1.34
C GLU A 394 3.04 -7.30 0.09
N LEU A 395 2.25 -8.38 -0.03
CA LEU A 395 1.22 -8.51 -1.05
C LEU A 395 0.25 -7.32 -1.04
N ILE A 396 -0.34 -6.98 0.11
CA ILE A 396 -1.32 -5.89 0.21
C ILE A 396 -0.69 -4.55 -0.17
N VAL A 397 0.52 -4.25 0.32
CA VAL A 397 1.23 -3.02 -0.03
C VAL A 397 1.56 -2.98 -1.52
N PHE A 398 1.97 -4.10 -2.12
CA PHE A 398 2.21 -4.20 -3.57
C PHE A 398 0.93 -3.99 -4.37
N LEU A 399 -0.21 -4.55 -3.93
CA LEU A 399 -1.51 -4.29 -4.58
C LEU A 399 -1.88 -2.80 -4.57
N HIS A 400 -1.50 -2.06 -3.51
CA HIS A 400 -1.68 -0.61 -3.51
C HIS A 400 -0.89 0.07 -4.64
N PHE A 401 0.37 -0.34 -4.89
CA PHE A 401 1.15 0.19 -6.01
C PHE A 401 0.56 -0.16 -7.37
N LEU A 402 0.03 -1.37 -7.55
CA LEU A 402 -0.68 -1.75 -8.78
C LEU A 402 -1.94 -0.87 -8.98
N ASN A 403 -2.70 -0.61 -7.93
CA ASN A 403 -3.86 0.29 -7.98
C ASN A 403 -3.47 1.75 -8.25
N ALA A 404 -2.30 2.18 -7.80
CA ALA A 404 -1.79 3.54 -8.04
C ALA A 404 -1.18 3.71 -9.45
N SER A 405 -1.03 2.64 -10.22
CA SER A 405 -0.36 2.65 -11.53
C SER A 405 -0.86 3.69 -12.55
N PRO A 406 -2.14 4.12 -12.58
CA PRO A 406 -2.58 5.18 -13.49
C PRO A 406 -1.88 6.53 -13.28
N TRP A 407 -1.24 6.72 -12.14
CA TRP A 407 -0.52 7.95 -11.77
C TRP A 407 1.00 7.82 -11.87
N LEU A 408 1.50 6.64 -12.27
CA LEU A 408 2.93 6.36 -12.33
C LEU A 408 3.49 6.63 -13.73
N THR A 409 4.81 6.87 -13.80
CA THR A 409 5.51 7.00 -15.07
C THR A 409 5.70 5.64 -15.74
N GLU A 410 5.90 5.62 -17.05
CA GLU A 410 6.06 4.40 -17.85
C GLU A 410 7.17 3.50 -17.30
N GLU A 411 8.32 4.07 -16.93
CA GLU A 411 9.46 3.32 -16.42
C GLU A 411 9.12 2.54 -15.14
N VAL A 412 8.31 3.14 -14.27
CA VAL A 412 7.87 2.50 -13.02
C VAL A 412 6.85 1.40 -13.32
N VAL A 413 5.96 1.60 -14.28
CA VAL A 413 4.99 0.57 -14.71
C VAL A 413 5.74 -0.64 -15.27
N ILE A 414 6.79 -0.44 -16.07
CA ILE A 414 7.65 -1.51 -16.59
C ILE A 414 8.33 -2.27 -15.43
N GLU A 415 8.88 -1.57 -14.44
CA GLU A 415 9.52 -2.24 -13.29
C GLU A 415 8.51 -3.03 -12.44
N LEU A 416 7.29 -2.54 -12.27
CA LEU A 416 6.22 -3.29 -11.62
C LEU A 416 5.79 -4.51 -12.43
N SER A 417 5.76 -4.42 -13.79
CA SER A 417 5.50 -5.59 -14.65
C SER A 417 6.46 -6.72 -14.41
N LYS A 418 7.76 -6.40 -14.29
CA LYS A 418 8.82 -7.40 -13.99
C LYS A 418 8.64 -8.08 -12.62
N LYS A 419 8.00 -7.42 -11.66
CA LYS A 419 7.71 -8.00 -10.33
C LYS A 419 6.49 -8.92 -10.30
N LEU A 420 5.65 -8.93 -11.35
CA LEU A 420 4.48 -9.79 -11.41
C LEU A 420 4.83 -11.29 -11.39
N GLN A 421 5.97 -11.68 -11.95
CA GLN A 421 6.45 -13.07 -11.85
C GLN A 421 6.78 -13.43 -10.39
N SER A 422 7.42 -12.54 -9.64
CA SER A 422 7.69 -12.75 -8.22
C SER A 422 6.37 -12.83 -7.42
N LEU A 423 5.39 -12.02 -7.76
CA LEU A 423 4.04 -12.08 -7.18
C LEU A 423 3.41 -13.47 -7.39
N LEU A 424 3.42 -14.02 -8.62
CA LEU A 424 2.88 -15.38 -8.87
C LEU A 424 3.65 -16.44 -8.09
N ASN A 425 4.97 -16.34 -8.00
CA ASN A 425 5.78 -17.28 -7.23
C ASN A 425 5.39 -17.29 -5.74
N ILE A 426 5.11 -16.13 -5.15
CA ILE A 426 4.65 -16.02 -3.76
C ILE A 426 3.26 -16.63 -3.61
N LEU A 427 2.35 -16.42 -4.56
CA LEU A 427 1.00 -17.00 -4.55
C LEU A 427 0.99 -18.53 -4.59
N THR A 428 2.09 -19.18 -4.99
CA THR A 428 2.21 -20.65 -4.93
C THR A 428 2.51 -21.17 -3.53
N SER A 429 2.96 -20.31 -2.59
CA SER A 429 3.22 -20.75 -1.23
C SER A 429 1.92 -21.06 -0.48
N GLU A 430 1.91 -22.11 0.33
CA GLU A 430 0.70 -22.61 1.01
C GLU A 430 0.07 -21.53 1.91
N ASP A 431 0.89 -20.78 2.63
CA ASP A 431 0.44 -19.73 3.54
C ASP A 431 -0.25 -18.58 2.80
N ILE A 432 0.31 -18.14 1.66
CA ILE A 432 -0.25 -17.06 0.85
C ILE A 432 -1.47 -17.53 0.08
N TYR A 433 -1.40 -18.70 -0.52
CA TYR A 433 -2.54 -19.30 -1.22
C TYR A 433 -3.77 -19.40 -0.32
N SER A 434 -3.59 -19.94 0.90
CA SER A 434 -4.66 -20.06 1.89
C SER A 434 -5.19 -18.69 2.33
N TYR A 435 -4.30 -17.70 2.48
CA TYR A 435 -4.68 -16.33 2.83
C TYR A 435 -5.51 -15.67 1.72
N VAL A 436 -5.08 -15.78 0.47
CA VAL A 436 -5.77 -15.16 -0.68
C VAL A 436 -7.17 -15.73 -0.89
N LEU A 437 -7.35 -17.04 -0.71
CA LEU A 437 -8.64 -17.69 -0.92
C LEU A 437 -9.56 -17.65 0.31
N GLY A 438 -9.01 -17.68 1.51
CA GLY A 438 -9.76 -17.87 2.75
C GLY A 438 -10.04 -16.61 3.56
N PHE A 439 -9.38 -15.48 3.25
CA PHE A 439 -9.50 -14.27 4.05
C PHE A 439 -10.22 -13.14 3.32
N GLU A 440 -10.96 -12.38 4.11
CA GLU A 440 -11.52 -11.09 3.71
C GLU A 440 -10.75 -9.98 4.41
N ILE A 441 -10.51 -8.90 3.69
CA ILE A 441 -9.93 -7.67 4.22
C ILE A 441 -10.97 -6.56 4.17
N PRO A 442 -11.00 -5.69 5.18
CA PRO A 442 -11.85 -4.52 5.13
C PRO A 442 -11.29 -3.52 4.12
N ALA A 443 -12.13 -3.02 3.24
CA ALA A 443 -11.83 -1.99 2.25
C ALA A 443 -12.80 -0.82 2.39
N LEU A 444 -12.30 0.39 2.13
CA LEU A 444 -13.13 1.60 2.19
C LEU A 444 -13.84 1.82 0.85
N TYR A 445 -15.15 1.95 0.90
CA TYR A 445 -15.99 2.27 -0.25
C TYR A 445 -16.82 3.51 0.00
N GLY A 446 -16.96 4.36 -1.01
CA GLY A 446 -17.83 5.53 -1.00
C GLY A 446 -17.12 6.82 -1.34
N ALA A 447 -17.87 7.79 -1.92
CA ALA A 447 -17.37 9.12 -2.20
C ALA A 447 -17.29 9.97 -0.91
N ASP A 448 -16.29 10.77 -0.83
CA ASP A 448 -15.75 11.76 0.11
C ASP A 448 -16.41 12.07 1.47
N HIS A 449 -17.67 11.79 1.72
CA HIS A 449 -18.32 12.28 2.96
C HIS A 449 -18.73 11.20 3.97
N SER A 450 -18.72 9.93 3.59
CA SER A 450 -19.06 8.84 4.52
C SER A 450 -18.56 7.50 3.96
N PRO A 451 -17.26 7.21 3.97
CA PRO A 451 -16.76 5.93 3.50
C PRO A 451 -17.29 4.81 4.40
N ALA A 452 -17.88 3.79 3.79
CA ALA A 452 -18.29 2.58 4.48
C ALA A 452 -17.17 1.52 4.39
N VAL A 453 -16.91 0.84 5.50
CA VAL A 453 -16.01 -0.32 5.52
C VAL A 453 -16.78 -1.53 5.00
N VAL A 454 -16.33 -2.12 3.90
CA VAL A 454 -16.88 -3.33 3.31
C VAL A 454 -15.81 -4.41 3.34
N TRP A 455 -16.15 -5.59 3.85
CA TRP A 455 -15.26 -6.74 3.85
C TRP A 455 -15.24 -7.38 2.47
N GLN A 456 -14.05 -7.58 1.91
CA GLN A 456 -13.85 -8.17 0.58
C GLN A 456 -12.84 -9.29 0.61
N PRO A 457 -13.07 -10.37 -0.18
CA PRO A 457 -12.06 -11.40 -0.39
C PRO A 457 -10.74 -10.81 -0.93
N VAL A 458 -9.61 -11.22 -0.38
CA VAL A 458 -8.27 -10.80 -0.85
C VAL A 458 -8.10 -11.11 -2.33
N TYR A 459 -8.64 -12.24 -2.80
CA TYR A 459 -8.66 -12.60 -4.22
C TYR A 459 -9.32 -11.51 -5.09
N THR A 460 -10.45 -10.97 -4.66
CA THR A 460 -11.15 -9.91 -5.39
C THR A 460 -10.28 -8.65 -5.48
N CYS A 461 -9.64 -8.26 -4.36
CA CYS A 461 -8.73 -7.11 -4.34
C CYS A 461 -7.52 -7.31 -5.25
N LEU A 462 -6.95 -8.52 -5.27
CA LEU A 462 -5.85 -8.89 -6.16
C LEU A 462 -6.25 -8.74 -7.63
N ILE A 463 -7.38 -9.34 -8.03
CA ILE A 463 -7.86 -9.26 -9.41
C ILE A 463 -8.16 -7.81 -9.83
N GLN A 464 -8.77 -7.02 -8.96
CA GLN A 464 -9.04 -5.60 -9.23
C GLN A 464 -7.76 -4.80 -9.42
N ALA A 465 -6.76 -4.99 -8.55
CA ALA A 465 -5.47 -4.32 -8.66
C ALA A 465 -4.74 -4.68 -9.96
N MET A 466 -4.74 -5.96 -10.32
CA MET A 466 -4.15 -6.44 -11.57
C MET A 466 -4.85 -5.87 -12.81
N LYS A 467 -6.20 -5.79 -12.80
CA LYS A 467 -6.97 -5.17 -13.89
C LYS A 467 -6.68 -3.67 -14.02
N THR A 468 -6.58 -2.96 -12.90
CA THR A 468 -6.21 -1.53 -12.89
C THR A 468 -4.81 -1.33 -13.47
N PHE A 469 -3.86 -2.17 -13.06
CA PHE A 469 -2.50 -2.16 -13.57
C PHE A 469 -2.46 -2.44 -15.07
N MET A 470 -3.21 -3.44 -15.56
CA MET A 470 -3.31 -3.77 -16.98
C MET A 470 -3.78 -2.56 -17.82
N LEU A 471 -4.81 -1.83 -17.35
CA LEU A 471 -5.28 -0.63 -18.04
C LEU A 471 -4.19 0.44 -18.16
N SER A 472 -3.34 0.56 -17.15
CA SER A 472 -2.21 1.49 -17.16
C SER A 472 -1.10 1.01 -18.12
N ALA A 473 -0.80 -0.28 -18.15
CA ALA A 473 0.22 -0.86 -19.00
C ALA A 473 -0.16 -0.78 -20.49
N VAL A 474 -1.43 -0.95 -20.84
CA VAL A 474 -1.93 -0.84 -22.25
C VAL A 474 -1.69 0.54 -22.84
N SER A 475 -1.57 1.59 -22.03
CA SER A 475 -1.31 2.95 -22.51
C SER A 475 0.11 3.17 -23.07
N SER A 476 1.04 2.24 -22.81
CA SER A 476 2.43 2.27 -23.27
C SER A 476 2.80 0.96 -23.98
N SER A 477 3.36 1.04 -25.17
CA SER A 477 3.77 -0.15 -25.93
C SER A 477 4.88 -0.96 -25.21
N ALA A 478 5.81 -0.29 -24.53
CA ALA A 478 6.89 -0.97 -23.82
C ALA A 478 6.38 -1.68 -22.56
N ALA A 479 5.51 -1.02 -21.78
CA ALA A 479 4.91 -1.65 -20.60
C ALA A 479 3.96 -2.79 -20.98
N TRP A 480 3.22 -2.64 -22.11
CA TRP A 480 2.37 -3.71 -22.64
C TRP A 480 3.17 -4.94 -23.04
N ASN A 481 4.27 -4.77 -23.77
CA ASN A 481 5.11 -5.89 -24.20
C ASN A 481 5.61 -6.73 -23.01
N GLU A 482 6.03 -6.08 -21.91
CA GLU A 482 6.45 -6.77 -20.68
C GLU A 482 5.27 -7.51 -20.04
N LEU A 483 4.10 -6.88 -19.96
CA LEU A 483 2.90 -7.48 -19.40
C LEU A 483 2.39 -8.64 -20.27
N GLU A 484 2.38 -8.47 -21.59
CA GLU A 484 1.96 -9.50 -22.53
C GLU A 484 2.86 -10.74 -22.44
N ALA A 485 4.19 -10.53 -22.40
CA ALA A 485 5.14 -11.62 -22.19
C ALA A 485 4.84 -12.38 -20.89
N PHE A 486 4.66 -11.65 -19.77
CA PHE A 486 4.26 -12.25 -18.50
C PHE A 486 2.95 -13.05 -18.59
N LEU A 487 1.92 -12.51 -19.24
CA LEU A 487 0.63 -13.17 -19.38
C LEU A 487 0.72 -14.44 -20.26
N LEU A 488 1.53 -14.41 -21.34
CA LEU A 488 1.74 -15.56 -22.22
C LEU A 488 2.56 -16.65 -21.52
N GLU A 489 3.64 -16.31 -20.84
CA GLU A 489 4.49 -17.25 -20.10
C GLU A 489 3.72 -18.00 -19.00
N ASN A 490 2.75 -17.32 -18.37
CA ASN A 490 2.02 -17.84 -17.23
C ASN A 490 0.60 -18.36 -17.56
N LEU A 491 0.19 -18.35 -18.82
CA LEU A 491 -1.15 -18.82 -19.23
C LEU A 491 -1.42 -20.29 -18.82
N PHE A 492 -0.36 -21.11 -18.79
CA PHE A 492 -0.43 -22.53 -18.40
C PHE A 492 0.33 -22.78 -17.09
N HIS A 493 0.31 -21.80 -16.19
CA HIS A 493 1.01 -21.93 -14.92
C HIS A 493 0.59 -23.22 -14.19
N PRO A 494 1.52 -24.02 -13.62
CA PRO A 494 1.19 -25.29 -12.98
C PRO A 494 0.29 -25.14 -11.76
N HIS A 495 0.35 -24.00 -11.07
CA HIS A 495 -0.47 -23.72 -9.91
C HIS A 495 -1.83 -23.14 -10.34
N PHE A 496 -2.93 -23.79 -9.89
CA PHE A 496 -4.29 -23.47 -10.31
C PHE A 496 -4.66 -21.99 -10.10
N LEU A 497 -4.40 -21.43 -8.91
CA LEU A 497 -4.72 -20.02 -8.62
C LEU A 497 -4.02 -19.06 -9.59
N CYS A 498 -2.74 -19.30 -9.90
CA CYS A 498 -1.98 -18.44 -10.80
C CYS A 498 -2.54 -18.53 -12.24
N MET A 499 -2.86 -19.73 -12.69
CA MET A 499 -3.50 -19.96 -13.98
C MET A 499 -4.87 -19.24 -14.06
N GLU A 500 -5.68 -19.34 -13.01
CA GLU A 500 -6.99 -18.68 -12.92
C GLU A 500 -6.87 -17.16 -12.99
N ILE A 501 -5.92 -16.56 -12.24
CA ILE A 501 -5.64 -15.11 -12.28
C ILE A 501 -5.27 -14.68 -13.70
N VAL A 502 -4.32 -15.37 -14.33
CA VAL A 502 -3.85 -15.01 -15.68
C VAL A 502 -4.97 -15.18 -16.71
N THR A 503 -5.77 -16.24 -16.61
CA THR A 503 -6.93 -16.45 -17.48
C THR A 503 -7.97 -15.34 -17.32
N GLU A 504 -8.27 -14.93 -16.09
CA GLU A 504 -9.21 -13.82 -15.82
C GLU A 504 -8.70 -12.48 -16.38
N LEU A 505 -7.39 -12.24 -16.34
CA LEU A 505 -6.78 -11.05 -16.97
C LEU A 505 -6.90 -11.09 -18.49
N TRP A 506 -6.69 -12.26 -19.11
CA TRP A 506 -6.93 -12.42 -20.55
C TRP A 506 -8.39 -12.18 -20.91
N CYS A 507 -9.33 -12.72 -20.13
CA CYS A 507 -10.77 -12.49 -20.33
C CYS A 507 -11.13 -11.00 -20.23
N PHE A 508 -10.52 -10.31 -19.23
CA PHE A 508 -10.70 -8.87 -19.09
C PHE A 508 -10.15 -8.10 -20.30
N PHE A 509 -8.95 -8.44 -20.76
CA PHE A 509 -8.34 -7.83 -21.93
C PHE A 509 -9.22 -8.03 -23.19
N MET A 510 -9.63 -9.27 -23.47
CA MET A 510 -10.43 -9.60 -24.65
C MET A 510 -11.78 -8.90 -24.72
N ARG A 511 -12.33 -8.51 -23.56
CA ARG A 511 -13.59 -7.76 -23.49
C ARG A 511 -13.45 -6.34 -24.01
N TYR A 512 -12.27 -5.72 -23.90
CA TYR A 512 -12.03 -4.33 -24.21
C TYR A 512 -11.02 -4.13 -25.36
N ALA A 513 -10.34 -5.17 -25.80
CA ALA A 513 -9.37 -5.10 -26.88
C ALA A 513 -10.04 -4.89 -28.25
N GLU A 514 -9.33 -4.23 -29.15
CA GLU A 514 -9.73 -4.12 -30.54
C GLU A 514 -9.79 -5.49 -31.22
N THR A 515 -10.71 -5.67 -32.18
CA THR A 515 -10.94 -6.95 -32.83
C THR A 515 -9.67 -7.51 -33.49
N GLU A 516 -8.84 -6.67 -34.11
CA GLU A 516 -7.60 -7.09 -34.76
C GLU A 516 -6.58 -7.64 -33.76
N THR A 517 -6.39 -6.97 -32.62
CA THR A 517 -5.50 -7.42 -31.54
C THR A 517 -6.00 -8.72 -30.94
N SER A 518 -7.31 -8.84 -30.70
CA SER A 518 -7.94 -10.06 -30.20
C SER A 518 -7.72 -11.24 -31.13
N ILE A 519 -7.87 -11.03 -32.44
CA ILE A 519 -7.65 -12.05 -33.48
C ILE A 519 -6.19 -12.51 -33.48
N ASN A 520 -5.23 -11.59 -33.38
CA ASN A 520 -3.81 -11.92 -33.37
C ASN A 520 -3.43 -12.82 -32.17
N ILE A 521 -3.91 -12.48 -30.99
CA ILE A 521 -3.67 -13.26 -29.76
C ILE A 521 -4.30 -14.64 -29.89
N VAL A 522 -5.56 -14.72 -30.31
CA VAL A 522 -6.24 -16.02 -30.45
C VAL A 522 -5.55 -16.89 -31.50
N ASN A 523 -5.06 -16.30 -32.60
CA ASN A 523 -4.29 -17.04 -33.60
C ASN A 523 -2.99 -17.61 -33.03
N GLN A 524 -2.27 -16.90 -32.17
CA GLN A 524 -1.07 -17.42 -31.49
C GLN A 524 -1.44 -18.59 -30.56
N LEU A 525 -2.49 -18.45 -29.76
CA LEU A 525 -2.97 -19.54 -28.89
C LEU A 525 -3.43 -20.75 -29.72
N PHE A 526 -4.01 -20.51 -30.89
CA PHE A 526 -4.43 -21.57 -31.80
C PHE A 526 -3.23 -22.30 -32.43
N LEU A 527 -2.13 -21.62 -32.71
CA LEU A 527 -0.87 -22.25 -33.12
C LEU A 527 -0.33 -23.17 -32.02
N LEU A 528 -0.33 -22.72 -30.76
CA LEU A 528 0.04 -23.58 -29.62
C LEU A 528 -0.87 -24.81 -29.51
N LEU A 529 -2.18 -24.64 -29.69
CA LEU A 529 -3.14 -25.73 -29.70
C LEU A 529 -2.81 -26.75 -30.78
N LYS A 530 -2.40 -26.33 -31.98
CA LYS A 530 -1.96 -27.21 -33.08
C LYS A 530 -0.68 -27.97 -32.75
N ILE A 531 0.23 -27.42 -31.99
CA ILE A 531 1.48 -28.08 -31.59
C ILE A 531 1.20 -29.19 -30.60
N VAL A 532 0.32 -28.99 -29.63
CA VAL A 532 -0.01 -29.99 -28.59
C VAL A 532 -1.12 -30.95 -29.02
N ALA A 533 -1.65 -30.81 -30.23
CA ALA A 533 -2.74 -31.63 -30.73
C ALA A 533 -2.30 -33.10 -30.87
N SER A 534 -2.91 -33.96 -30.06
CA SER A 534 -2.76 -35.44 -30.18
C SER A 534 -4.11 -36.13 -29.92
N PRO A 535 -4.42 -37.21 -30.65
CA PRO A 535 -5.66 -37.96 -30.43
C PRO A 535 -5.80 -38.48 -28.99
N GLU A 536 -4.69 -38.90 -28.39
CA GLU A 536 -4.65 -39.43 -27.02
C GLU A 536 -4.89 -38.30 -25.99
N GLY A 537 -4.39 -37.11 -26.27
CA GLY A 537 -4.52 -35.96 -25.38
C GLY A 537 -5.96 -35.48 -25.17
N VAL A 538 -6.87 -35.74 -26.13
CA VAL A 538 -8.26 -35.26 -25.99
C VAL A 538 -9.00 -36.01 -24.88
N LEU A 539 -8.73 -37.31 -24.70
CA LEU A 539 -9.43 -38.14 -23.72
C LEU A 539 -8.84 -38.05 -22.32
N VAL A 540 -7.61 -37.55 -22.19
CA VAL A 540 -6.96 -37.42 -20.89
C VAL A 540 -7.36 -36.08 -20.26
N PRO A 541 -8.15 -36.07 -19.18
CA PRO A 541 -8.42 -34.84 -18.44
C PRO A 541 -7.10 -34.17 -18.01
N LEU A 542 -7.05 -32.85 -18.08
CA LEU A 542 -5.85 -32.07 -17.74
C LEU A 542 -4.60 -32.30 -18.63
N SER A 543 -4.73 -32.98 -19.77
CA SER A 543 -3.66 -33.03 -20.76
C SER A 543 -3.29 -31.62 -21.25
N ALA A 544 -2.10 -31.45 -21.81
CA ALA A 544 -1.67 -30.18 -22.38
C ALA A 544 -2.68 -29.66 -23.42
N LEU A 545 -3.20 -30.55 -24.29
CA LEU A 545 -4.23 -30.20 -25.26
C LEU A 545 -5.52 -29.66 -24.61
N ARG A 546 -6.02 -30.35 -23.57
CA ARG A 546 -7.25 -29.98 -22.87
C ARG A 546 -7.09 -28.64 -22.10
N LYS A 547 -5.95 -28.45 -21.46
CA LYS A 547 -5.64 -27.18 -20.76
C LYS A 547 -5.61 -26.00 -21.73
N VAL A 548 -4.91 -26.14 -22.86
CA VAL A 548 -4.85 -25.08 -23.89
C VAL A 548 -6.24 -24.83 -24.47
N ALA A 549 -6.99 -25.91 -24.82
CA ALA A 549 -8.35 -25.77 -25.33
C ALA A 549 -9.29 -25.08 -24.34
N HIS A 550 -9.19 -25.40 -23.06
CA HIS A 550 -9.97 -24.79 -21.99
C HIS A 550 -9.71 -23.28 -21.89
N SER A 551 -8.44 -22.88 -21.81
CA SER A 551 -8.06 -21.46 -21.79
C SER A 551 -8.55 -20.72 -23.04
N VAL A 552 -8.39 -21.32 -24.23
CA VAL A 552 -8.87 -20.72 -25.48
C VAL A 552 -10.39 -20.55 -25.46
N CYS A 553 -11.15 -21.56 -25.00
CA CYS A 553 -12.62 -21.48 -24.92
C CYS A 553 -13.10 -20.40 -23.95
N ILE A 554 -12.46 -20.30 -22.77
CA ILE A 554 -12.78 -19.24 -21.81
C ILE A 554 -12.49 -17.87 -22.40
N ILE A 555 -11.32 -17.66 -23.00
CA ILE A 555 -10.93 -16.38 -23.63
C ILE A 555 -11.90 -16.02 -24.75
N LEU A 556 -12.27 -16.97 -25.61
CA LEU A 556 -13.23 -16.78 -26.71
C LEU A 556 -14.64 -16.42 -26.22
N SER A 557 -15.04 -16.85 -25.03
CA SER A 557 -16.34 -16.49 -24.47
C SER A 557 -16.50 -14.99 -24.18
N TYR A 558 -15.38 -14.25 -24.12
CA TYR A 558 -15.36 -12.80 -23.94
C TYR A 558 -14.95 -12.03 -25.21
N ALA A 559 -14.58 -12.75 -26.29
CA ALA A 559 -14.20 -12.17 -27.56
C ALA A 559 -15.43 -11.72 -28.39
N SER A 560 -15.19 -10.89 -29.40
CA SER A 560 -16.23 -10.48 -30.35
C SER A 560 -16.71 -11.66 -31.19
N SER A 561 -17.99 -11.67 -31.62
CA SER A 561 -18.53 -12.69 -32.50
C SER A 561 -17.68 -12.86 -33.79
N ALA A 562 -17.13 -11.77 -34.33
CA ALA A 562 -16.25 -11.83 -35.48
C ALA A 562 -14.97 -12.66 -35.21
N THR A 563 -14.38 -12.53 -34.03
CA THR A 563 -13.21 -13.31 -33.62
C THR A 563 -13.56 -14.80 -33.48
N VAL A 564 -14.71 -15.10 -32.85
CA VAL A 564 -15.19 -16.48 -32.68
C VAL A 564 -15.48 -17.13 -34.03
N ASP A 565 -16.12 -16.40 -34.94
CA ASP A 565 -16.42 -16.84 -36.31
C ASP A 565 -15.15 -17.17 -37.10
N GLN A 566 -14.14 -16.30 -37.00
CA GLN A 566 -12.86 -16.49 -37.69
C GLN A 566 -12.14 -17.76 -37.16
N VAL A 567 -12.08 -17.92 -35.84
CA VAL A 567 -11.47 -19.11 -35.23
C VAL A 567 -12.18 -20.39 -35.66
N TYR A 568 -13.52 -20.38 -35.62
CA TYR A 568 -14.30 -21.54 -36.08
C TYR A 568 -14.05 -21.85 -37.58
N THR A 569 -14.02 -20.82 -38.41
CA THR A 569 -13.74 -20.98 -39.85
C THR A 569 -12.32 -21.51 -40.10
N CYS A 570 -11.31 -21.02 -39.37
CA CYS A 570 -9.95 -21.55 -39.46
C CYS A 570 -9.85 -23.01 -39.03
N MET A 571 -10.62 -23.44 -38.02
CA MET A 571 -10.71 -24.85 -37.64
C MET A 571 -11.26 -25.73 -38.76
N LEU A 572 -12.26 -25.24 -39.49
CA LEU A 572 -12.91 -25.97 -40.56
C LEU A 572 -12.02 -26.15 -41.82
N ASN A 573 -11.16 -25.15 -42.07
CA ASN A 573 -10.35 -25.04 -43.28
C ASN A 573 -8.91 -25.57 -43.12
N ASP A 574 -8.59 -26.26 -42.02
CA ASP A 574 -7.25 -26.84 -41.83
C ASP A 574 -6.94 -27.94 -42.87
N GLU A 575 -5.77 -27.87 -43.49
CA GLU A 575 -5.32 -28.80 -44.54
C GLU A 575 -5.22 -30.24 -44.08
N ASN A 576 -5.10 -30.48 -42.77
CA ASN A 576 -5.00 -31.80 -42.18
C ASN A 576 -6.30 -32.20 -41.46
N PRO A 577 -7.20 -32.97 -42.10
CA PRO A 577 -8.51 -33.34 -41.57
C PRO A 577 -8.44 -34.10 -40.23
N SER A 578 -7.41 -34.90 -40.03
CA SER A 578 -7.24 -35.65 -38.78
C SER A 578 -6.93 -34.73 -37.59
N LYS A 579 -6.02 -33.79 -37.78
CA LYS A 579 -5.70 -32.80 -36.74
C LYS A 579 -6.86 -31.82 -36.51
N SER A 580 -7.53 -31.41 -37.59
CA SER A 580 -8.71 -30.55 -37.49
C SER A 580 -9.82 -31.18 -36.64
N SER A 581 -10.05 -32.48 -36.78
CA SER A 581 -11.04 -33.22 -35.98
C SER A 581 -10.64 -33.29 -34.51
N VAL A 582 -9.36 -33.48 -34.18
CA VAL A 582 -8.83 -33.51 -32.81
C VAL A 582 -8.99 -32.16 -32.14
N LEU A 583 -8.62 -31.07 -32.83
CA LEU A 583 -8.73 -29.69 -32.33
C LEU A 583 -10.19 -29.33 -32.09
N HIS A 584 -11.04 -29.58 -33.06
CA HIS A 584 -12.47 -29.33 -32.96
C HIS A 584 -13.07 -30.05 -31.76
N LEU A 585 -12.78 -31.32 -31.56
CA LEU A 585 -13.27 -32.08 -30.42
C LEU A 585 -12.73 -31.52 -29.08
N ALA A 586 -11.43 -31.21 -28.99
CA ALA A 586 -10.84 -30.67 -27.79
C ALA A 586 -11.53 -29.34 -27.37
N LEU A 587 -11.73 -28.42 -28.31
CA LEU A 587 -12.41 -27.15 -28.08
C LEU A 587 -13.88 -27.35 -27.69
N VAL A 588 -14.61 -28.23 -28.39
CA VAL A 588 -16.01 -28.50 -28.08
C VAL A 588 -16.14 -29.11 -26.68
N MET A 589 -15.29 -30.05 -26.30
CA MET A 589 -15.29 -30.67 -24.96
C MET A 589 -14.96 -29.65 -23.85
N GLU A 590 -14.13 -28.66 -24.14
CA GLU A 590 -13.77 -27.61 -23.17
C GLU A 590 -14.73 -26.41 -23.19
N GLY A 591 -15.76 -26.41 -24.03
CA GLY A 591 -16.82 -25.44 -24.02
C GLY A 591 -16.67 -24.30 -24.99
N PHE A 592 -16.38 -24.62 -26.24
CA PHE A 592 -16.39 -23.65 -27.30
C PHE A 592 -17.70 -22.83 -27.30
N PRO A 593 -17.63 -21.47 -27.37
CA PRO A 593 -18.81 -20.61 -27.23
C PRO A 593 -19.65 -20.56 -28.52
N PHE A 594 -20.40 -21.62 -28.81
CA PHE A 594 -21.26 -21.71 -30.00
C PHE A 594 -22.32 -20.62 -30.04
N ASP A 595 -22.78 -20.13 -28.90
CA ASP A 595 -23.78 -19.06 -28.81
C ASP A 595 -23.23 -17.70 -29.27
N SER A 596 -21.92 -17.52 -29.28
CA SER A 596 -21.26 -16.32 -29.76
C SER A 596 -21.02 -16.32 -31.26
N LEU A 597 -21.25 -17.46 -31.97
CA LEU A 597 -21.16 -17.53 -33.41
C LEU A 597 -22.27 -16.73 -34.11
N SER A 598 -21.98 -16.15 -35.26
CA SER A 598 -22.99 -15.55 -36.10
C SER A 598 -23.98 -16.62 -36.64
N GLY A 599 -25.24 -16.22 -36.87
CA GLY A 599 -26.31 -17.17 -37.20
C GLY A 599 -25.97 -18.14 -38.34
N GLY A 600 -25.40 -17.67 -39.44
CA GLY A 600 -25.05 -18.54 -40.56
C GLY A 600 -23.92 -19.56 -40.26
N ILE A 601 -22.92 -19.14 -39.47
CA ILE A 601 -21.83 -20.02 -39.07
C ILE A 601 -22.30 -21.00 -37.97
N LYS A 602 -23.16 -20.58 -37.07
CA LYS A 602 -23.79 -21.39 -36.03
C LYS A 602 -24.58 -22.54 -36.66
N GLU A 603 -25.44 -22.25 -37.66
CA GLU A 603 -26.20 -23.25 -38.39
C GLU A 603 -25.28 -24.26 -39.12
N LEU A 604 -24.20 -23.75 -39.74
CA LEU A 604 -23.20 -24.62 -40.39
C LEU A 604 -22.49 -25.51 -39.37
N ALA A 605 -22.15 -24.99 -38.22
CA ALA A 605 -21.49 -25.75 -37.12
C ALA A 605 -22.37 -26.88 -36.62
N VAL A 606 -23.62 -26.58 -36.31
CA VAL A 606 -24.59 -27.57 -35.85
C VAL A 606 -24.84 -28.63 -36.93
N LYS A 607 -25.08 -28.22 -38.18
CA LYS A 607 -25.28 -29.15 -39.29
C LYS A 607 -24.09 -30.06 -39.51
N LYS A 608 -22.85 -29.55 -39.42
CA LYS A 608 -21.63 -30.36 -39.56
C LYS A 608 -21.50 -31.39 -38.45
N MET A 609 -21.78 -31.02 -37.20
CA MET A 609 -21.75 -31.95 -36.07
C MET A 609 -22.75 -33.08 -36.24
N PHE A 610 -24.01 -32.77 -36.59
CA PHE A 610 -25.02 -33.80 -36.86
C PHE A 610 -24.68 -34.67 -38.04
N THR A 611 -24.14 -34.13 -39.14
CA THR A 611 -23.70 -34.91 -40.30
C THR A 611 -22.57 -35.89 -39.95
N SER A 612 -21.59 -35.41 -39.17
CA SER A 612 -20.48 -36.24 -38.69
C SER A 612 -20.96 -37.35 -37.76
N PHE A 613 -21.93 -37.04 -36.90
CA PHE A 613 -22.56 -38.01 -36.01
C PHE A 613 -23.36 -39.09 -36.80
N ALA A 614 -24.17 -38.67 -37.78
CA ALA A 614 -24.94 -39.59 -38.64
C ALA A 614 -23.99 -40.50 -39.43
N GLY A 615 -22.93 -39.97 -40.01
CA GLY A 615 -21.89 -40.76 -40.70
C GLY A 615 -21.20 -41.78 -39.78
N TYR A 616 -20.93 -41.39 -38.54
CA TYR A 616 -20.40 -42.32 -37.54
C TYR A 616 -21.39 -43.45 -37.21
N LEU A 617 -22.68 -43.13 -37.00
CA LEU A 617 -23.71 -44.14 -36.74
C LEU A 617 -23.89 -45.12 -37.88
N GLU A 618 -23.83 -44.67 -39.14
CA GLU A 618 -23.87 -45.55 -40.30
C GLU A 618 -22.67 -46.50 -40.34
N SER A 619 -21.47 -45.98 -40.07
CA SER A 619 -20.25 -46.78 -40.01
C SER A 619 -20.28 -47.79 -38.86
N TYR A 620 -20.80 -47.37 -37.72
CA TYR A 620 -20.97 -48.22 -36.53
C TYR A 620 -21.96 -49.38 -36.81
N SER A 621 -23.09 -49.07 -37.44
CA SER A 621 -24.10 -50.09 -37.76
C SER A 621 -23.61 -51.13 -38.78
N LYS A 622 -22.73 -50.74 -39.71
CA LYS A 622 -22.11 -51.62 -40.72
C LYS A 622 -21.02 -52.53 -40.14
N ASN A 623 -20.31 -52.07 -39.10
CA ASN A 623 -19.14 -52.77 -38.54
C ASN A 623 -19.44 -53.59 -37.27
N HIS A 624 -20.70 -53.78 -36.90
CA HIS A 624 -21.13 -54.45 -35.67
C HIS A 624 -20.60 -55.88 -35.43
N ARG A 625 -19.84 -56.45 -36.35
CA ARG A 625 -19.24 -57.81 -36.21
C ARG A 625 -17.74 -57.82 -35.89
N ALA A 626 -17.06 -56.72 -35.81
CA ALA A 626 -15.60 -56.61 -35.69
C ALA A 626 -15.09 -55.72 -34.54
N ILE A 627 -15.86 -55.50 -33.50
CA ILE A 627 -15.37 -54.74 -32.35
C ILE A 627 -14.68 -55.74 -31.39
N ASN A 628 -13.47 -56.16 -31.75
CA ASN A 628 -12.48 -56.57 -30.79
C ASN A 628 -12.08 -55.30 -30.02
N VAL A 629 -12.32 -55.32 -28.72
CA VAL A 629 -12.11 -54.24 -27.74
C VAL A 629 -10.97 -53.32 -28.16
N PRO A 630 -11.26 -52.07 -28.55
CA PRO A 630 -10.20 -51.12 -28.83
C PRO A 630 -9.54 -50.73 -27.53
N THR A 631 -8.25 -50.68 -27.55
CA THR A 631 -7.41 -50.28 -26.41
C THR A 631 -7.55 -48.77 -26.02
N SER A 632 -8.42 -48.03 -26.68
CA SER A 632 -8.72 -46.62 -26.37
C SER A 632 -10.23 -46.37 -26.43
N SER A 633 -10.75 -45.51 -25.54
CA SER A 633 -12.14 -45.07 -25.48
C SER A 633 -12.68 -44.48 -26.81
N TRP A 634 -11.82 -44.09 -27.73
CA TRP A 634 -12.14 -43.65 -29.09
C TRP A 634 -12.90 -44.69 -29.91
N GLY A 635 -12.54 -45.95 -29.74
CA GLY A 635 -13.19 -47.06 -30.46
C GLY A 635 -14.60 -47.34 -29.95
N VAL A 636 -14.95 -46.89 -28.75
CA VAL A 636 -16.25 -47.18 -28.15
C VAL A 636 -17.31 -46.19 -28.61
N ILE A 637 -17.04 -44.87 -28.54
CA ILE A 637 -18.05 -43.84 -28.81
C ILE A 637 -17.67 -42.95 -30.00
N GLY A 638 -16.37 -42.78 -30.30
CA GLY A 638 -15.88 -41.99 -31.44
C GLY A 638 -15.98 -40.47 -31.25
N PHE A 639 -15.19 -39.75 -32.00
CA PHE A 639 -15.11 -38.28 -31.94
C PHE A 639 -16.44 -37.54 -32.21
N PRO A 640 -17.24 -37.92 -33.24
CA PRO A 640 -18.47 -37.21 -33.53
C PRO A 640 -19.50 -37.28 -32.39
N VAL A 641 -19.53 -38.39 -31.66
CA VAL A 641 -20.45 -38.57 -30.52
C VAL A 641 -20.03 -37.71 -29.34
N HIS A 642 -18.74 -37.70 -29.02
CA HIS A 642 -18.24 -36.82 -27.98
C HIS A 642 -18.44 -35.33 -28.29
N ALA A 643 -18.17 -34.93 -29.53
CA ALA A 643 -18.39 -33.56 -29.99
C ALA A 643 -19.86 -33.17 -29.87
N LEU A 644 -20.76 -34.03 -30.30
CA LEU A 644 -22.19 -33.79 -30.24
C LEU A 644 -22.70 -33.70 -28.79
N ALA A 645 -22.32 -34.64 -27.92
CA ALA A 645 -22.71 -34.63 -26.52
C ALA A 645 -22.27 -33.34 -25.82
N SER A 646 -20.99 -32.93 -25.97
CA SER A 646 -20.45 -31.69 -25.38
C SER A 646 -21.11 -30.43 -25.96
N ALA A 647 -21.42 -30.41 -27.23
CA ALA A 647 -22.11 -29.29 -27.87
C ALA A 647 -23.55 -29.14 -27.36
N LEU A 648 -24.28 -30.25 -27.24
CA LEU A 648 -25.67 -30.26 -26.74
C LEU A 648 -25.78 -29.81 -25.28
N GLN A 649 -24.78 -30.09 -24.48
CA GLN A 649 -24.74 -29.62 -23.09
C GLN A 649 -24.62 -28.08 -22.97
N ARG A 650 -24.10 -27.40 -23.98
CA ARG A 650 -23.69 -25.99 -23.92
C ARG A 650 -24.31 -25.09 -24.99
N CYS A 651 -25.07 -25.67 -25.94
CA CYS A 651 -25.70 -24.92 -27.01
C CYS A 651 -27.23 -24.94 -26.82
N GLU A 652 -27.83 -23.79 -26.60
CA GLU A 652 -29.30 -23.66 -26.71
C GLU A 652 -29.68 -23.71 -28.20
N ILE A 653 -30.20 -24.82 -28.61
CA ILE A 653 -30.77 -25.01 -29.96
C ILE A 653 -32.21 -24.46 -29.90
N LYS A 654 -32.40 -23.23 -30.36
CA LYS A 654 -33.71 -22.54 -30.31
C LYS A 654 -34.59 -22.84 -31.55
N ASP A 655 -34.01 -23.47 -32.57
CA ASP A 655 -34.69 -23.65 -33.83
C ASP A 655 -35.02 -25.16 -34.09
N ASP A 656 -36.28 -25.50 -33.95
CA ASP A 656 -36.80 -26.89 -34.18
C ASP A 656 -36.58 -27.38 -35.63
N SER A 657 -36.20 -26.50 -36.56
CA SER A 657 -35.96 -26.84 -37.95
C SER A 657 -34.62 -27.53 -38.23
N ILE A 658 -33.66 -27.45 -37.29
CA ILE A 658 -32.29 -27.94 -37.48
C ILE A 658 -32.18 -29.46 -37.16
N ILE A 659 -33.02 -29.95 -36.26
CA ILE A 659 -32.99 -31.33 -35.79
C ILE A 659 -34.28 -32.00 -36.22
N ASP A 660 -34.22 -32.93 -37.18
CA ASP A 660 -35.38 -33.70 -37.57
C ASP A 660 -35.71 -34.79 -36.53
N GLU A 661 -36.99 -35.13 -36.39
CA GLU A 661 -37.50 -36.17 -35.48
C GLU A 661 -36.80 -37.52 -35.66
N LYS A 662 -36.37 -37.84 -36.88
CA LYS A 662 -35.66 -39.04 -37.22
C LYS A 662 -34.26 -39.06 -36.63
N SER A 663 -33.56 -37.93 -36.62
CA SER A 663 -32.23 -37.77 -36.00
C SER A 663 -32.34 -37.95 -34.49
N ILE A 664 -33.31 -37.29 -33.82
CA ILE A 664 -33.58 -37.47 -32.40
C ILE A 664 -33.86 -38.93 -32.05
N THR A 665 -34.74 -39.57 -32.81
CA THR A 665 -35.08 -41.00 -32.61
C THR A 665 -33.86 -41.91 -32.76
N THR A 666 -32.97 -41.60 -33.71
CA THR A 666 -31.73 -42.34 -33.94
C THR A 666 -30.74 -42.19 -32.80
N MET A 667 -30.62 -40.95 -32.27
CA MET A 667 -29.79 -40.64 -31.08
C MET A 667 -30.28 -41.44 -29.85
N PHE A 668 -31.58 -41.41 -29.55
CA PHE A 668 -32.15 -42.18 -28.45
C PHE A 668 -31.93 -43.69 -28.58
N LYS A 669 -32.14 -44.25 -29.76
CA LYS A 669 -31.86 -45.67 -30.02
C LYS A 669 -30.41 -46.01 -29.81
N PHE A 670 -29.49 -45.17 -30.26
CA PHE A 670 -28.06 -45.31 -30.07
C PHE A 670 -27.66 -45.25 -28.59
N THR A 671 -28.17 -44.22 -27.86
CA THR A 671 -27.94 -44.07 -26.42
C THR A 671 -28.42 -45.27 -25.61
N ILE A 672 -29.64 -45.78 -25.91
CA ILE A 672 -30.17 -47.00 -25.27
C ILE A 672 -29.29 -48.21 -25.58
N SER A 673 -28.81 -48.32 -26.81
CA SER A 673 -27.89 -49.39 -27.20
C SER A 673 -26.56 -49.32 -26.43
N LEU A 674 -25.98 -48.12 -26.24
CA LEU A 674 -24.79 -47.93 -25.46
C LEU A 674 -24.99 -48.23 -23.97
N ILE A 675 -26.10 -47.78 -23.38
CA ILE A 675 -26.45 -48.10 -21.99
C ILE A 675 -26.57 -49.63 -21.80
N ASN A 676 -27.22 -50.29 -22.71
CA ASN A 676 -27.37 -51.77 -22.65
C ASN A 676 -26.06 -52.54 -22.81
N MET A 677 -25.12 -52.02 -23.62
CA MET A 677 -23.82 -52.68 -23.82
C MET A 677 -22.82 -52.41 -22.69
N TYR A 678 -22.80 -51.21 -22.17
CA TYR A 678 -21.75 -50.74 -21.27
C TYR A 678 -22.26 -50.41 -19.84
N GLY A 679 -23.56 -50.35 -19.60
CA GLY A 679 -24.14 -50.08 -18.28
C GLY A 679 -23.78 -51.13 -17.21
N THR A 680 -23.37 -52.32 -17.62
CA THR A 680 -22.92 -53.43 -16.76
C THR A 680 -21.39 -53.65 -16.82
N ALA A 681 -20.66 -52.84 -17.60
CA ALA A 681 -19.23 -53.04 -17.76
C ALA A 681 -18.46 -52.60 -16.48
N SER A 682 -17.55 -53.44 -16.03
CA SER A 682 -16.66 -53.11 -14.90
C SER A 682 -15.52 -52.16 -15.28
N ASP A 683 -15.48 -51.69 -16.50
CA ASP A 683 -14.47 -50.77 -17.01
C ASP A 683 -14.82 -49.33 -16.64
N SER A 684 -14.03 -48.73 -15.71
CA SER A 684 -14.21 -47.38 -15.20
C SER A 684 -14.16 -46.30 -16.29
N VAL A 685 -13.42 -46.54 -17.38
CA VAL A 685 -13.27 -45.58 -18.49
C VAL A 685 -14.54 -45.58 -19.35
N ALA A 686 -15.07 -46.77 -19.72
CA ALA A 686 -16.32 -46.88 -20.46
C ALA A 686 -17.50 -46.30 -19.68
N HIS A 687 -17.52 -46.51 -18.36
CA HIS A 687 -18.54 -45.98 -17.48
C HIS A 687 -18.47 -44.43 -17.36
N SER A 688 -17.26 -43.87 -17.21
CA SER A 688 -17.05 -42.40 -17.18
C SER A 688 -17.48 -41.72 -18.49
N VAL A 689 -17.17 -42.34 -19.63
CA VAL A 689 -17.57 -41.80 -20.94
C VAL A 689 -19.09 -41.90 -21.13
N LEU A 690 -19.71 -42.99 -20.67
CA LEU A 690 -21.16 -43.14 -20.73
C LEU A 690 -21.89 -42.09 -19.87
N VAL A 691 -21.41 -41.86 -18.66
CA VAL A 691 -21.94 -40.80 -17.75
C VAL A 691 -21.82 -39.41 -18.36
N HIS A 692 -20.75 -39.16 -19.08
CA HIS A 692 -20.56 -37.85 -19.74
C HIS A 692 -21.48 -37.71 -20.97
N PHE A 693 -21.84 -38.81 -21.63
CA PHE A 693 -22.69 -38.78 -22.80
C PHE A 693 -24.19 -38.73 -22.48
N VAL A 694 -24.66 -39.43 -21.41
CA VAL A 694 -26.04 -39.42 -20.94
C VAL A 694 -26.40 -38.19 -20.14
#